data_a209ff9ec864f29353b36ac74758439e
#
_entry.id   a209ff9ec864f29353b36ac74758439e
#
_cell.length_a   1.000
_cell.length_b   1.000
_cell.length_c   1.000
_cell.angle_alpha   90.00
_cell.angle_beta   90.00
_cell.angle_gamma   90.00
#
_symmetry.space_group_name_H-M   'P 1'
#
loop_
_entity.id
_entity.type
_entity.pdbx_description
1 polymer ?
#
loop_
_entity_poly.entity_id
_entity_poly.type
_entity_poly.pdbx_seq_one_letter_code
_entity_poly.pdbx_strand_id
1 'polypeptide(L)'
;MRTLLLRSILLALPMVVRRAAKKHKTVRDKLQSGHCVVQLRMRDGSLCRHYVFKNGTVTGVPGAHSRPDAEMVFASVETALAMVNPNPDYAVIIDALKNFKASATGADRCTVWFGQLMHLVGTAGWEYGARQKDGSVRYTNLTNGGPLHVYVRDGRIIRTTPIEFDATDAPSWTIRARGRSFSPRRTATVSPHALALKSMVYSPKRLLYPMKRVDFDPEGARNTGQRGVSGYVRITWEEALTIVAGEILRMKREHGPGAIAIAQPAHHQWGNINYWLSALYRFGNLIGHTKVAFSPISWEGWYWGAMHHYGNNMRLGVPGFYGTTEDCLKEADLIVFWSSDPESTGGIYAGYEGTQRRLWAKELGIEFVHIDPSLNHTAQLLGGKWLPIRPGTDSALAMAVMHEWIVNDLYDRDYVAEKTTGFGEWRDYLLGLSDGIPKTPEWQEAETGVPAKDARSLARIWGSRKTYLAAGGLGAGFGGACRSATGAQWARCMVLMMAMQGWGKPGINFGNLQLGVPMDLNFYFPGYAEGGISGDITNTGSAPHNYVRMPHVLTMNAVKQTIPRQRLPEAIIDGHCSGYAWDGFSLEGQFSRFEYPAPGHSRVHMLYRYGSSSLGTIPESGRFIEAYRHPSLEFVVNQSIWMENEAQFADIILPACTSLERWDISEWANCAGFLHHGQNQVNHRTVIMQHKCIEPLGESKSDYQIFLDILTRLGLGALFSEGGCTELDWCKRIFDSSDLPKLVSWKDFLKKGYQMVAPGSRASQAPVDMRWFAQGRSKDVPEPIPLPAQYSDEFGKGLPTQSGKFEFVAQSLRRFEAEDPERPALNRYLASWEGRGNPDQAVRFPLQLITAHPRYSFHTYADGKESSVSDIRDHRILVGGFRYWVVRINEGDAAKRGIRQHDLVKVHNSRGAVICAADVTATVLPGVVGAYESSAEFDLIETPEGLVDRGGCLNLLTPGRTMSKTADGIAPNSCLVEVGKWARAPVQAA
;
A
#
# COMPACT_ATOMS: atom_id res chain seq x y z
N MET A 1 20.00 -18.51 45.45
CA MET A 1 20.81 -18.40 44.22
C MET A 1 20.30 -17.29 43.34
N ARG A 2 19.04 -17.28 42.87
CA ARG A 2 18.49 -16.24 41.93
C ARG A 2 18.54 -14.83 42.52
N THR A 3 18.21 -14.63 43.81
CA THR A 3 18.28 -13.31 44.47
C THR A 3 19.69 -12.77 44.52
N LEU A 4 20.70 -13.64 44.76
CA LEU A 4 22.13 -13.24 44.74
C LEU A 4 22.55 -12.85 43.30
N LEU A 5 22.09 -13.57 42.31
CA LEU A 5 22.35 -13.24 40.90
C LEU A 5 21.78 -11.85 40.57
N LEU A 6 20.52 -11.59 40.92
CA LEU A 6 19.89 -10.29 40.69
C LEU A 6 20.66 -9.17 41.41
N ARG A 7 21.04 -9.36 42.66
CA ARG A 7 21.89 -8.39 43.40
C ARG A 7 23.20 -8.13 42.68
N SER A 8 23.86 -9.16 42.19
CA SER A 8 25.12 -9.02 41.45
C SER A 8 24.97 -8.25 40.15
N ILE A 9 23.88 -8.52 39.39
CA ILE A 9 23.56 -7.78 38.17
C ILE A 9 23.31 -6.31 38.48
N LEU A 10 22.48 -5.99 39.45
CA LEU A 10 22.20 -4.60 39.84
C LEU A 10 23.43 -3.86 40.36
N LEU A 11 24.36 -4.55 41.04
CA LEU A 11 25.64 -3.97 41.44
C LEU A 11 26.56 -3.68 40.25
N ALA A 12 26.58 -4.56 39.27
CA ALA A 12 27.43 -4.46 38.10
C ALA A 12 26.93 -3.46 37.05
N LEU A 13 25.64 -3.08 37.07
CA LEU A 13 25.00 -2.24 36.06
C LEU A 13 25.80 -0.97 35.70
N PRO A 14 26.24 -0.14 36.65
CA PRO A 14 27.05 1.06 36.35
C PRO A 14 28.36 0.75 35.63
N MET A 15 29.00 -0.36 35.97
CA MET A 15 30.26 -0.78 35.35
C MET A 15 29.98 -1.25 33.89
N VAL A 16 28.95 -2.01 33.68
CA VAL A 16 28.55 -2.50 32.35
C VAL A 16 28.21 -1.33 31.42
N VAL A 17 27.37 -0.39 31.89
CA VAL A 17 27.01 0.82 31.14
C VAL A 17 28.25 1.66 30.77
N ARG A 18 29.12 1.94 31.74
CA ARG A 18 30.36 2.71 31.49
C ARG A 18 31.30 1.99 30.52
N ARG A 19 31.43 0.65 30.61
CA ARG A 19 32.24 -0.15 29.70
C ARG A 19 31.66 -0.13 28.27
N ALA A 20 30.36 -0.26 28.13
CA ALA A 20 29.68 -0.16 26.85
C ALA A 20 29.83 1.26 26.23
N ALA A 21 29.64 2.32 27.01
CA ALA A 21 29.80 3.70 26.56
C ALA A 21 31.26 4.01 26.14
N LYS A 22 32.25 3.40 26.79
CA LYS A 22 33.68 3.55 26.39
C LYS A 22 33.92 2.94 24.98
N LYS A 23 33.27 1.83 24.67
CA LYS A 23 33.50 1.07 23.42
C LYS A 23 32.58 1.52 22.27
N HIS A 24 31.35 1.91 22.55
CA HIS A 24 30.30 2.15 21.55
C HIS A 24 29.80 3.58 21.60
N LYS A 25 29.97 4.30 20.48
CA LYS A 25 29.59 5.72 20.36
C LYS A 25 28.10 5.94 20.67
N THR A 26 27.22 5.10 20.16
CA THR A 26 25.75 5.19 20.36
C THR A 26 25.35 5.14 21.82
N VAL A 27 25.98 4.23 22.61
CA VAL A 27 25.75 4.14 24.06
C VAL A 27 26.29 5.38 24.77
N ARG A 28 27.48 5.87 24.37
CA ARG A 28 28.09 7.07 24.94
C ARG A 28 27.25 8.31 24.72
N ASP A 29 26.81 8.54 23.48
CA ASP A 29 25.99 9.69 23.11
C ASP A 29 24.64 9.66 23.86
N LYS A 30 24.01 8.47 23.97
CA LYS A 30 22.80 8.30 24.77
C LYS A 30 23.02 8.57 26.25
N LEU A 31 24.14 8.08 26.83
CA LEU A 31 24.46 8.31 28.22
C LEU A 31 24.76 9.80 28.53
N GLN A 32 25.33 10.50 27.56
CA GLN A 32 25.61 11.94 27.69
C GLN A 32 24.33 12.80 27.68
N SER A 33 23.30 12.37 26.99
CA SER A 33 22.02 13.11 26.87
C SER A 33 21.15 13.01 28.14
N GLY A 34 21.47 12.16 29.11
CA GLY A 34 20.60 11.84 30.24
C GLY A 34 21.01 12.49 31.58
N HIS A 35 20.00 13.05 32.22
CA HIS A 35 20.09 13.53 33.61
C HIS A 35 18.87 13.03 34.36
N CYS A 36 18.99 11.91 35.09
CA CYS A 36 17.87 11.34 35.83
C CYS A 36 18.32 10.40 36.95
N VAL A 37 17.45 10.19 37.92
CA VAL A 37 17.56 9.19 38.98
C VAL A 37 16.55 8.07 38.68
N VAL A 38 17.04 6.87 38.42
CA VAL A 38 16.19 5.69 38.14
C VAL A 38 16.32 4.71 39.30
N GLN A 39 15.19 4.29 39.82
CA GLN A 39 15.10 3.34 40.93
C GLN A 39 14.54 1.98 40.42
N LEU A 40 15.24 0.91 40.83
CA LEU A 40 14.80 -0.46 40.58
C LEU A 40 14.52 -1.12 41.94
N ARG A 41 13.32 -1.63 42.14
CA ARG A 41 12.98 -2.29 43.41
C ARG A 41 12.03 -3.48 43.24
N MET A 42 12.11 -4.37 44.19
CA MET A 42 11.14 -5.42 44.38
C MET A 42 9.89 -4.85 45.07
N ARG A 43 8.72 -5.36 44.72
CA ARG A 43 7.43 -4.92 45.29
C ARG A 43 7.35 -5.13 46.80
N ASP A 44 7.97 -6.19 47.31
CA ASP A 44 8.04 -6.53 48.73
C ASP A 44 9.13 -5.73 49.49
N GLY A 45 9.83 -4.85 48.84
CA GLY A 45 10.92 -4.05 49.42
C GLY A 45 12.21 -4.82 49.72
N SER A 46 12.29 -6.14 49.42
CA SER A 46 13.47 -6.97 49.74
C SER A 46 14.76 -6.54 49.03
N LEU A 47 14.65 -5.84 47.93
CA LEU A 47 15.76 -5.31 47.19
C LEU A 47 15.35 -3.96 46.56
N CYS A 48 16.17 -2.92 46.85
CA CYS A 48 15.99 -1.61 46.23
C CYS A 48 17.36 -0.99 45.96
N ARG A 49 17.48 -0.42 44.77
CA ARG A 49 18.69 0.32 44.37
C ARG A 49 18.32 1.44 43.39
N HIS A 50 18.98 2.59 43.55
CA HIS A 50 18.81 3.67 42.59
C HIS A 50 20.13 4.03 41.88
N TYR A 51 19.98 4.58 40.67
CA TYR A 51 21.06 4.95 39.78
C TYR A 51 20.95 6.42 39.42
N VAL A 52 22.03 7.16 39.63
CA VAL A 52 22.13 8.59 39.30
C VAL A 52 22.92 8.71 37.99
N PHE A 53 22.23 9.14 36.96
CA PHE A 53 22.80 9.44 35.64
C PHE A 53 23.00 10.95 35.53
N LYS A 54 24.25 11.38 35.36
CA LYS A 54 24.60 12.81 35.26
C LYS A 54 25.94 12.97 34.56
N ASN A 55 26.03 13.97 33.65
CA ASN A 55 27.26 14.33 32.95
C ASN A 55 27.95 13.15 32.25
N GLY A 56 27.21 12.34 31.56
CA GLY A 56 27.72 11.18 30.82
C GLY A 56 28.25 10.03 31.68
N THR A 57 27.92 10.02 32.97
CA THR A 57 28.31 8.95 33.89
C THR A 57 27.12 8.36 34.64
N VAL A 58 27.30 7.21 35.27
CA VAL A 58 26.31 6.56 36.12
C VAL A 58 26.91 6.08 37.42
N THR A 59 26.24 6.35 38.53
CA THR A 59 26.59 5.82 39.87
C THR A 59 25.38 5.04 40.41
N GLY A 60 25.63 3.92 41.10
CA GLY A 60 24.61 3.11 41.73
C GLY A 60 24.70 3.17 43.26
N VAL A 61 23.58 3.49 43.89
CA VAL A 61 23.47 3.64 45.34
C VAL A 61 22.49 2.62 45.90
N PRO A 62 22.81 1.91 46.98
CA PRO A 62 21.89 0.99 47.63
C PRO A 62 20.74 1.74 48.32
N GLY A 63 19.57 1.14 48.39
CA GLY A 63 18.38 1.71 49.02
C GLY A 63 17.53 2.60 48.11
N ALA A 64 16.43 3.08 48.69
CA ALA A 64 15.49 3.93 48.01
C ALA A 64 15.95 5.40 47.95
N HIS A 65 15.67 6.07 46.83
CA HIS A 65 15.77 7.51 46.68
C HIS A 65 14.44 8.15 47.04
N SER A 66 14.48 9.29 47.73
CA SER A 66 13.27 9.99 48.21
C SER A 66 12.36 10.48 47.07
N ARG A 67 12.95 10.83 45.93
CA ARG A 67 12.24 11.33 44.73
C ARG A 67 12.98 10.82 43.47
N PRO A 68 12.79 9.56 43.06
CA PRO A 68 13.34 9.11 41.80
C PRO A 68 12.57 9.72 40.64
N ASP A 69 13.24 10.03 39.52
CA ASP A 69 12.61 10.53 38.31
C ASP A 69 11.82 9.40 37.58
N ALA A 70 12.31 8.17 37.73
CA ALA A 70 11.60 6.97 37.26
C ALA A 70 11.84 5.80 38.20
N GLU A 71 10.82 4.96 38.36
CA GLU A 71 10.88 3.76 39.20
C GLU A 71 10.34 2.55 38.44
N MET A 72 11.11 1.45 38.47
CA MET A 72 10.64 0.14 37.99
C MET A 72 10.44 -0.81 39.19
N VAL A 73 9.26 -1.39 39.28
CA VAL A 73 8.85 -2.28 40.38
C VAL A 73 8.58 -3.67 39.83
N PHE A 74 9.20 -4.68 40.43
CA PHE A 74 9.07 -6.07 40.02
C PHE A 74 8.37 -6.89 41.10
N ALA A 75 7.41 -7.73 40.68
CA ALA A 75 6.65 -8.61 41.60
C ALA A 75 7.47 -9.78 42.11
N SER A 76 8.44 -10.26 41.30
CA SER A 76 9.30 -11.38 41.70
C SER A 76 10.72 -11.24 41.16
N VAL A 77 11.64 -11.99 41.74
CA VAL A 77 13.04 -12.06 41.30
C VAL A 77 13.13 -12.64 39.88
N GLU A 78 12.28 -13.58 39.53
CA GLU A 78 12.18 -14.16 38.19
C GLU A 78 11.82 -13.09 37.16
N THR A 79 10.80 -12.29 37.45
CA THR A 79 10.38 -11.18 36.60
C THR A 79 11.53 -10.16 36.42
N ALA A 80 12.17 -9.78 37.51
CA ALA A 80 13.30 -8.84 37.46
C ALA A 80 14.46 -9.38 36.62
N LEU A 81 14.84 -10.66 36.82
CA LEU A 81 15.91 -11.29 36.04
C LEU A 81 15.58 -11.40 34.56
N ALA A 82 14.33 -11.71 34.21
CA ALA A 82 13.90 -11.75 32.83
C ALA A 82 14.01 -10.38 32.14
N MET A 83 13.63 -9.32 32.84
CA MET A 83 13.63 -7.95 32.30
C MET A 83 15.01 -7.29 32.24
N VAL A 84 15.93 -7.67 33.13
CA VAL A 84 17.31 -7.16 33.12
C VAL A 84 18.28 -8.06 32.33
N ASN A 85 17.80 -9.13 31.73
CA ASN A 85 18.60 -10.03 30.90
C ASN A 85 19.06 -9.30 29.61
N PRO A 86 20.36 -9.29 29.29
CA PRO A 86 20.85 -8.71 28.04
C PRO A 86 20.39 -9.45 26.76
N ASN A 87 19.86 -10.67 26.90
CA ASN A 87 19.15 -11.39 25.85
C ASN A 87 17.72 -11.68 26.32
N PRO A 88 16.83 -10.71 26.26
CA PRO A 88 15.50 -10.81 26.86
C PRO A 88 14.60 -11.79 26.11
N ASP A 89 13.83 -12.55 26.88
CA ASP A 89 12.65 -13.25 26.37
C ASP A 89 11.47 -12.28 26.38
N TYR A 90 11.13 -11.75 25.22
CA TYR A 90 10.07 -10.76 25.07
C TYR A 90 8.68 -11.28 25.40
N ALA A 91 8.42 -12.57 25.26
CA ALA A 91 7.16 -13.16 25.68
C ALA A 91 6.98 -13.03 27.19
N VAL A 92 8.04 -13.27 27.96
CA VAL A 92 8.05 -13.11 29.43
C VAL A 92 7.90 -11.64 29.82
N ILE A 93 8.54 -10.71 29.09
CA ILE A 93 8.42 -9.27 29.35
C ILE A 93 6.98 -8.80 29.11
N ILE A 94 6.38 -9.20 27.99
CA ILE A 94 5.00 -8.83 27.66
C ILE A 94 4.02 -9.40 28.68
N ASP A 95 4.19 -10.68 29.08
CA ASP A 95 3.39 -11.28 30.16
C ASP A 95 3.53 -10.51 31.46
N ALA A 96 4.76 -10.13 31.82
CA ALA A 96 5.02 -9.35 33.03
C ALA A 96 4.33 -7.98 33.03
N LEU A 97 4.32 -7.28 31.88
CA LEU A 97 3.65 -5.99 31.74
C LEU A 97 2.13 -6.15 31.74
N LYS A 98 1.59 -7.09 30.95
CA LYS A 98 0.14 -7.33 30.85
C LYS A 98 -0.49 -7.76 32.18
N ASN A 99 0.22 -8.52 32.96
CA ASN A 99 -0.25 -9.07 34.24
C ASN A 99 0.25 -8.26 35.45
N PHE A 100 0.77 -7.06 35.23
CA PHE A 100 1.30 -6.19 36.30
C PHE A 100 2.34 -6.85 37.21
N LYS A 101 3.07 -7.84 36.71
CA LYS A 101 4.24 -8.42 37.38
C LYS A 101 5.45 -7.49 37.35
N ALA A 102 5.43 -6.53 36.42
CA ALA A 102 6.33 -5.41 36.38
C ALA A 102 5.54 -4.13 36.10
N SER A 103 5.98 -3.04 36.68
CA SER A 103 5.43 -1.69 36.41
C SER A 103 6.53 -0.65 36.40
N ALA A 104 6.36 0.38 35.58
CA ALA A 104 7.22 1.56 35.55
C ALA A 104 6.38 2.78 35.90
N THR A 105 6.91 3.65 36.77
CA THR A 105 6.26 4.89 37.17
C THR A 105 7.29 6.03 37.16
N GLY A 106 6.83 7.28 37.17
CA GLY A 106 7.67 8.46 37.16
C GLY A 106 7.61 9.22 35.84
N ALA A 107 8.57 10.08 35.57
CA ALA A 107 8.62 10.89 34.37
C ALA A 107 8.82 10.02 33.11
N ASP A 108 7.88 10.08 32.19
CA ASP A 108 7.87 9.28 30.94
C ASP A 108 9.22 9.43 30.19
N ARG A 109 9.71 10.68 30.10
CA ARG A 109 11.02 10.96 29.50
C ARG A 109 12.16 10.14 30.11
N CYS A 110 12.18 9.98 31.42
CA CYS A 110 13.23 9.24 32.11
C CYS A 110 13.09 7.73 31.94
N THR A 111 11.86 7.24 31.95
CA THR A 111 11.55 5.82 31.70
C THR A 111 11.96 5.40 30.30
N VAL A 112 11.55 6.14 29.27
CA VAL A 112 11.92 5.90 27.88
C VAL A 112 13.42 6.00 27.67
N TRP A 113 14.04 7.06 28.21
CA TRP A 113 15.48 7.26 28.08
C TRP A 113 16.28 6.10 28.69
N PHE A 114 15.90 5.67 29.90
CA PHE A 114 16.56 4.56 30.58
C PHE A 114 16.36 3.24 29.84
N GLY A 115 15.14 2.94 29.41
CA GLY A 115 14.84 1.77 28.60
C GLY A 115 15.70 1.71 27.34
N GLN A 116 15.73 2.79 26.55
CA GLN A 116 16.54 2.87 25.34
C GLN A 116 18.05 2.71 25.65
N LEU A 117 18.54 3.32 26.74
CA LEU A 117 19.94 3.12 27.14
C LEU A 117 20.25 1.64 27.43
N MET A 118 19.37 0.96 28.17
CA MET A 118 19.55 -0.46 28.49
C MET A 118 19.52 -1.34 27.24
N HIS A 119 18.61 -1.08 26.31
CA HIS A 119 18.55 -1.78 25.04
C HIS A 119 19.80 -1.56 24.19
N LEU A 120 20.30 -0.31 24.12
CA LEU A 120 21.56 -0.01 23.43
C LEU A 120 22.76 -0.72 24.07
N VAL A 121 22.78 -0.85 25.39
CA VAL A 121 23.82 -1.61 26.11
C VAL A 121 23.72 -3.10 25.79
N GLY A 122 22.51 -3.66 25.77
CA GLY A 122 22.27 -5.07 25.48
C GLY A 122 22.60 -5.45 24.02
N THR A 123 22.37 -4.57 23.06
CA THR A 123 22.67 -4.78 21.65
C THR A 123 24.07 -4.32 21.23
N ALA A 124 24.80 -3.67 22.13
CA ALA A 124 26.15 -3.20 21.88
C ALA A 124 27.09 -4.36 21.54
N GLY A 125 27.64 -4.34 20.35
CA GLY A 125 28.54 -5.39 19.88
C GLY A 125 27.85 -6.48 19.04
N TRP A 126 26.59 -6.38 18.76
CA TRP A 126 25.97 -7.23 17.74
C TRP A 126 26.59 -6.93 16.38
N GLU A 127 27.01 -7.99 15.68
CA GLU A 127 27.59 -7.89 14.35
C GLU A 127 26.51 -8.04 13.30
N TYR A 128 26.53 -7.17 12.30
CA TYR A 128 25.62 -7.21 11.17
C TYR A 128 26.30 -6.74 9.88
N GLY A 129 25.78 -7.23 8.77
CA GLY A 129 26.40 -7.02 7.46
C GLY A 129 27.63 -7.89 7.23
N ALA A 130 28.10 -7.93 6.01
CA ALA A 130 29.23 -8.76 5.57
C ALA A 130 30.34 -7.89 4.96
N ARG A 131 31.53 -7.90 5.55
CA ARG A 131 32.71 -7.21 5.00
C ARG A 131 33.09 -7.81 3.65
N GLN A 132 33.35 -6.97 2.69
CA GLN A 132 33.76 -7.33 1.33
C GLN A 132 35.29 -7.13 1.17
N LYS A 133 35.85 -7.79 0.13
CA LYS A 133 37.28 -7.69 -0.20
C LYS A 133 37.72 -6.27 -0.55
N ASP A 134 36.81 -5.45 -1.10
CA ASP A 134 37.07 -4.04 -1.46
C ASP A 134 36.96 -3.06 -0.29
N GLY A 135 36.79 -3.57 0.94
CA GLY A 135 36.67 -2.77 2.15
C GLY A 135 35.26 -2.27 2.44
N SER A 136 34.30 -2.46 1.53
CA SER A 136 32.91 -2.13 1.77
C SER A 136 32.25 -3.14 2.73
N VAL A 137 31.11 -2.73 3.32
CA VAL A 137 30.22 -3.62 4.07
C VAL A 137 28.93 -3.80 3.28
N ARG A 138 28.56 -5.05 3.04
CA ARG A 138 27.31 -5.43 2.40
C ARG A 138 26.23 -5.63 3.45
N TYR A 139 25.15 -4.88 3.33
CA TYR A 139 23.93 -4.99 4.10
C TYR A 139 22.79 -5.50 3.24
N THR A 140 21.64 -5.75 3.86
CA THR A 140 20.38 -6.04 3.19
C THR A 140 19.35 -4.96 3.49
N ASN A 141 18.43 -4.76 2.57
CA ASN A 141 17.27 -3.92 2.76
C ASN A 141 16.10 -4.41 1.89
N LEU A 142 14.91 -3.98 2.18
CA LEU A 142 13.72 -4.28 1.41
C LEU A 142 13.03 -2.99 1.01
N THR A 143 12.67 -2.92 -0.25
CA THR A 143 11.84 -1.85 -0.81
C THR A 143 10.56 -2.44 -1.36
N ASN A 144 9.58 -1.60 -1.66
CA ASN A 144 8.40 -2.03 -2.41
C ASN A 144 8.69 -2.45 -3.87
N GLY A 145 9.93 -2.35 -4.30
CA GLY A 145 10.42 -2.84 -5.59
C GLY A 145 11.29 -4.08 -5.51
N GLY A 146 11.47 -4.68 -4.34
CA GLY A 146 12.22 -5.92 -4.15
C GLY A 146 13.34 -5.83 -3.12
N PRO A 147 13.92 -6.99 -2.77
CA PRO A 147 14.99 -7.10 -1.80
C PRO A 147 16.35 -6.77 -2.40
N LEU A 148 17.15 -6.01 -1.66
CA LEU A 148 18.43 -5.48 -2.10
C LEU A 148 19.58 -5.86 -1.19
N HIS A 149 20.75 -6.03 -1.80
CA HIS A 149 22.02 -5.79 -1.16
C HIS A 149 22.43 -4.32 -1.29
N VAL A 150 22.89 -3.76 -0.18
CA VAL A 150 23.35 -2.36 -0.08
C VAL A 150 24.80 -2.37 0.35
N TYR A 151 25.67 -1.77 -0.46
CA TYR A 151 27.11 -1.70 -0.19
C TYR A 151 27.48 -0.33 0.31
N VAL A 152 28.13 -0.29 1.47
CA VAL A 152 28.52 0.95 2.15
C VAL A 152 30.02 0.95 2.37
N ARG A 153 30.66 2.10 2.09
CA ARG A 153 32.06 2.37 2.40
C ARG A 153 32.16 3.78 2.97
N ASP A 154 32.92 3.93 4.05
CA ASP A 154 33.12 5.21 4.76
C ASP A 154 31.81 5.94 5.09
N GLY A 155 30.78 5.17 5.53
CA GLY A 155 29.47 5.71 5.88
C GLY A 155 28.60 6.15 4.69
N ARG A 156 29.00 5.88 3.44
CA ARG A 156 28.24 6.23 2.24
C ARG A 156 27.85 5.00 1.44
N ILE A 157 26.63 5.00 0.93
CA ILE A 157 26.14 3.96 0.01
C ILE A 157 26.88 4.14 -1.33
N ILE A 158 27.58 3.09 -1.75
CA ILE A 158 28.33 3.10 -3.01
C ILE A 158 27.56 2.42 -4.14
N ARG A 159 26.76 1.39 -3.82
CA ARG A 159 25.88 0.71 -4.80
C ARG A 159 24.77 -0.08 -4.11
N THR A 160 23.74 -0.41 -4.89
CA THR A 160 22.68 -1.35 -4.58
C THR A 160 22.61 -2.41 -5.66
N THR A 161 22.31 -3.67 -5.29
CA THR A 161 22.11 -4.78 -6.24
C THR A 161 20.97 -5.67 -5.77
N PRO A 162 20.32 -6.43 -6.67
CA PRO A 162 19.45 -7.52 -6.25
C PRO A 162 20.17 -8.50 -5.33
N ILE A 163 19.44 -9.22 -4.49
CA ILE A 163 20.00 -10.33 -3.70
C ILE A 163 20.23 -11.52 -4.64
N GLU A 164 21.44 -12.05 -4.61
CA GLU A 164 21.81 -13.34 -5.22
C GLU A 164 21.76 -14.42 -4.15
N PHE A 165 20.95 -15.47 -4.40
CA PHE A 165 20.81 -16.61 -3.50
C PHE A 165 21.89 -17.63 -3.79
N ASP A 166 22.60 -18.04 -2.76
CA ASP A 166 23.68 -19.01 -2.87
C ASP A 166 23.19 -20.48 -2.75
N ALA A 167 24.11 -21.42 -2.87
CA ALA A 167 23.81 -22.85 -2.83
C ALA A 167 23.33 -23.32 -1.45
N THR A 168 23.58 -22.57 -0.39
CA THR A 168 23.16 -22.90 0.97
C THR A 168 21.75 -22.40 1.27
N ASP A 169 21.20 -21.51 0.43
CA ASP A 169 19.84 -21.05 0.55
C ASP A 169 18.85 -22.15 0.13
N ALA A 170 17.63 -22.06 0.64
CA ALA A 170 16.56 -22.99 0.30
C ALA A 170 16.38 -23.10 -1.23
N PRO A 171 15.96 -24.26 -1.74
CA PRO A 171 15.72 -24.44 -3.17
C PRO A 171 14.56 -23.56 -3.65
N SER A 172 14.60 -23.19 -4.93
CA SER A 172 13.45 -22.56 -5.59
C SER A 172 12.37 -23.60 -5.88
N TRP A 173 11.13 -23.14 -6.02
CA TRP A 173 10.07 -24.02 -6.52
C TRP A 173 10.25 -24.36 -8.01
N THR A 174 9.61 -25.43 -8.43
CA THR A 174 9.64 -25.91 -9.82
C THR A 174 8.23 -26.27 -10.25
N ILE A 175 7.80 -25.69 -11.37
CA ILE A 175 6.57 -26.08 -12.07
C ILE A 175 6.92 -26.98 -13.23
N ARG A 176 6.21 -28.10 -13.36
CA ARG A 176 6.29 -28.99 -14.52
C ARG A 176 5.02 -28.87 -15.34
N ALA A 177 5.14 -28.41 -16.58
CA ALA A 177 4.01 -28.18 -17.48
C ALA A 177 4.37 -28.61 -18.91
N ARG A 178 3.48 -29.34 -19.55
CA ARG A 178 3.60 -29.76 -20.97
C ARG A 178 4.98 -30.35 -21.33
N GLY A 179 5.51 -31.23 -20.47
CA GLY A 179 6.81 -31.91 -20.68
C GLY A 179 8.05 -31.03 -20.37
N ARG A 180 7.87 -29.80 -19.90
CA ARG A 180 8.94 -28.85 -19.54
C ARG A 180 8.96 -28.59 -18.05
N SER A 181 10.11 -28.14 -17.55
CA SER A 181 10.30 -27.74 -16.13
C SER A 181 10.75 -26.30 -16.07
N PHE A 182 10.10 -25.53 -15.19
CA PHE A 182 10.32 -24.11 -14.99
C PHE A 182 10.64 -23.81 -13.53
N SER A 183 11.74 -23.12 -13.30
CA SER A 183 12.13 -22.65 -11.97
C SER A 183 12.60 -21.21 -12.06
N PRO A 184 12.34 -20.38 -11.04
CA PRO A 184 12.85 -19.03 -11.02
C PRO A 184 14.37 -19.00 -10.92
N ARG A 185 14.98 -17.94 -11.43
CA ARG A 185 16.42 -17.69 -11.28
C ARG A 185 16.78 -17.52 -9.81
N ARG A 186 18.00 -17.88 -9.45
CA ARG A 186 18.56 -17.73 -8.09
C ARG A 186 19.01 -16.29 -7.79
N THR A 187 18.33 -15.32 -8.34
CA THR A 187 18.57 -13.89 -8.13
C THR A 187 17.22 -13.19 -7.99
N ALA A 188 17.07 -12.36 -6.97
CA ALA A 188 15.87 -11.56 -6.82
C ALA A 188 15.72 -10.61 -8.01
N THR A 189 14.52 -10.50 -8.54
CA THR A 189 14.19 -9.48 -9.53
C THR A 189 13.71 -8.24 -8.81
N VAL A 190 14.15 -7.07 -9.23
CA VAL A 190 13.81 -5.81 -8.57
C VAL A 190 13.35 -4.77 -9.59
N SER A 191 12.47 -3.88 -9.17
CA SER A 191 11.99 -2.79 -10.01
C SER A 191 13.04 -1.67 -10.14
N PRO A 192 12.96 -0.84 -11.20
CA PRO A 192 13.92 0.24 -11.43
C PRO A 192 14.06 1.21 -10.25
N HIS A 193 12.97 1.56 -9.58
CA HIS A 193 13.02 2.47 -8.44
C HIS A 193 13.77 1.90 -7.23
N ALA A 194 13.79 0.58 -7.07
CA ALA A 194 14.59 -0.06 -6.02
C ALA A 194 16.09 0.14 -6.27
N LEU A 195 16.52 0.02 -7.54
CA LEU A 195 17.92 0.29 -7.92
C LEU A 195 18.25 1.79 -7.85
N ALA A 196 17.27 2.67 -8.08
CA ALA A 196 17.43 4.12 -7.96
C ALA A 196 17.52 4.61 -6.53
N LEU A 197 17.26 3.78 -5.52
CA LEU A 197 17.16 4.18 -4.11
C LEU A 197 18.41 4.93 -3.61
N LYS A 198 19.61 4.54 -4.06
CA LYS A 198 20.84 5.28 -3.75
C LYS A 198 20.73 6.77 -4.16
N SER A 199 20.29 7.07 -5.37
CA SER A 199 20.14 8.45 -5.84
C SER A 199 19.03 9.19 -5.08
N MET A 200 17.98 8.50 -4.69
CA MET A 200 16.89 9.05 -3.89
C MET A 200 17.35 9.41 -2.46
N VAL A 201 18.20 8.59 -1.84
CA VAL A 201 18.78 8.89 -0.51
C VAL A 201 19.58 10.20 -0.53
N TYR A 202 20.37 10.42 -1.58
CA TYR A 202 21.19 11.60 -1.72
C TYR A 202 20.56 12.70 -2.61
N SER A 203 19.24 12.66 -2.79
CA SER A 203 18.50 13.66 -3.53
C SER A 203 18.65 15.05 -2.90
N PRO A 204 18.79 16.13 -3.69
CA PRO A 204 18.79 17.50 -3.18
C PRO A 204 17.44 17.90 -2.56
N LYS A 205 16.36 17.18 -2.90
CA LYS A 205 15.02 17.39 -2.33
C LYS A 205 14.81 16.72 -0.96
N ARG A 206 15.85 16.09 -0.38
CA ARG A 206 15.78 15.52 0.97
C ARG A 206 15.49 16.58 2.02
N LEU A 207 14.54 16.25 2.89
CA LEU A 207 14.30 17.01 4.12
C LEU A 207 15.31 16.58 5.18
N LEU A 208 16.21 17.48 5.53
CA LEU A 208 17.33 17.19 6.45
C LEU A 208 17.15 17.79 7.84
N TYR A 209 16.25 18.75 7.99
CA TYR A 209 16.05 19.52 9.22
C TYR A 209 14.55 19.76 9.42
N PRO A 210 14.07 19.89 10.69
CA PRO A 210 12.74 20.39 10.96
C PRO A 210 12.55 21.80 10.40
N MET A 211 11.39 22.05 9.81
CA MET A 211 11.10 23.35 9.20
C MET A 211 9.73 23.86 9.62
N LYS A 212 9.61 25.19 9.68
CA LYS A 212 8.38 25.90 9.96
C LYS A 212 8.09 26.86 8.80
N ARG A 213 6.84 26.94 8.37
CA ARG A 213 6.41 27.93 7.39
C ARG A 213 6.65 29.34 7.93
N VAL A 214 7.24 30.24 7.12
CA VAL A 214 7.77 31.54 7.56
C VAL A 214 6.72 32.45 8.20
N ASP A 215 5.50 32.38 7.76
CA ASP A 215 4.38 33.19 8.19
C ASP A 215 3.39 32.45 9.11
N PHE A 216 3.74 31.28 9.61
CA PHE A 216 2.98 30.56 10.60
C PHE A 216 3.44 30.88 12.02
N ASP A 217 2.51 31.35 12.84
CA ASP A 217 2.71 31.58 14.27
C ASP A 217 1.73 30.70 15.06
N PRO A 218 2.19 29.74 15.87
CA PRO A 218 1.31 28.87 16.66
C PRO A 218 0.49 29.63 17.72
N GLU A 219 1.01 30.77 18.23
CA GLU A 219 0.35 31.61 19.21
C GLU A 219 -0.41 32.81 18.58
N GLY A 220 -0.31 32.98 17.26
CA GLY A 220 -0.86 34.13 16.54
C GLY A 220 -1.50 33.79 15.21
N ALA A 221 -1.07 34.50 14.17
CA ALA A 221 -1.62 34.37 12.83
C ALA A 221 -1.22 33.05 12.16
N ARG A 222 -2.18 32.24 11.78
CA ARG A 222 -1.93 30.94 11.16
C ARG A 222 -1.76 31.02 9.66
N ASN A 223 -2.24 32.07 9.02
CA ASN A 223 -2.09 32.37 7.59
C ASN A 223 -2.34 31.16 6.68
N THR A 224 -3.41 30.41 6.92
CA THR A 224 -3.74 29.16 6.23
C THR A 224 -3.79 29.30 4.71
N GLY A 225 -4.28 30.43 4.20
CA GLY A 225 -4.34 30.76 2.77
C GLY A 225 -2.97 30.82 2.07
N GLN A 226 -1.88 30.93 2.83
CA GLN A 226 -0.52 31.01 2.30
C GLN A 226 0.17 29.63 2.19
N ARG A 227 -0.51 28.55 2.58
CA ARG A 227 0.01 27.19 2.41
C ARG A 227 0.18 26.86 0.92
N GLY A 228 1.33 26.31 0.58
CA GLY A 228 1.74 26.06 -0.80
C GLY A 228 2.25 27.30 -1.57
N VAL A 229 2.39 28.45 -0.89
CA VAL A 229 2.92 29.71 -1.44
C VAL A 229 4.14 30.17 -0.65
N SER A 230 4.02 30.20 0.69
CA SER A 230 5.10 30.66 1.58
C SER A 230 6.26 29.70 1.64
N GLY A 231 7.46 30.25 1.87
CA GLY A 231 8.68 29.48 2.12
C GLY A 231 8.77 28.93 3.54
N TYR A 232 9.89 28.28 3.83
CA TYR A 232 10.16 27.63 5.12
C TYR A 232 11.45 28.12 5.74
N VAL A 233 11.51 28.14 7.07
CA VAL A 233 12.71 28.36 7.87
C VAL A 233 13.04 27.11 8.66
N ARG A 234 14.35 26.81 8.79
CA ARG A 234 14.80 25.75 9.67
C ARG A 234 14.54 26.12 11.12
N ILE A 235 14.03 25.17 11.89
CA ILE A 235 13.85 25.24 13.34
C ILE A 235 14.57 24.08 14.02
N THR A 236 14.66 24.10 15.35
CA THR A 236 15.19 22.96 16.09
C THR A 236 14.16 21.87 16.29
N TRP A 237 14.61 20.64 16.53
CA TRP A 237 13.72 19.54 16.93
C TRP A 237 12.95 19.89 18.22
N GLU A 238 13.59 20.57 19.15
CA GLU A 238 12.95 20.99 20.40
C GLU A 238 11.75 21.90 20.13
N GLU A 239 11.92 22.91 19.28
CA GLU A 239 10.86 23.81 18.84
C GLU A 239 9.75 23.06 18.08
N ALA A 240 10.14 22.24 17.08
CA ALA A 240 9.16 21.49 16.29
C ALA A 240 8.29 20.57 17.14
N LEU A 241 8.91 19.79 18.03
CA LEU A 241 8.20 18.87 18.92
C LEU A 241 7.33 19.60 19.96
N THR A 242 7.77 20.77 20.42
CA THR A 242 6.98 21.60 21.33
C THR A 242 5.73 22.13 20.66
N ILE A 243 5.85 22.62 19.43
CA ILE A 243 4.71 23.09 18.64
C ILE A 243 3.75 21.92 18.36
N VAL A 244 4.23 20.80 17.83
CA VAL A 244 3.35 19.67 17.46
C VAL A 244 2.65 19.07 18.67
N ALA A 245 3.36 18.84 19.78
CA ALA A 245 2.73 18.32 21.00
C ALA A 245 1.75 19.35 21.63
N GLY A 246 2.11 20.63 21.59
CA GLY A 246 1.24 21.72 22.03
C GLY A 246 -0.07 21.80 21.23
N GLU A 247 0.01 21.71 19.90
CA GLU A 247 -1.15 21.70 19.01
C GLU A 247 -2.03 20.46 19.23
N ILE A 248 -1.45 19.27 19.42
CA ILE A 248 -2.21 18.07 19.78
C ILE A 248 -3.01 18.28 21.07
N LEU A 249 -2.40 18.86 22.10
CA LEU A 249 -3.07 19.14 23.37
C LEU A 249 -4.12 20.24 23.21
N ARG A 250 -3.83 21.29 22.43
CA ARG A 250 -4.76 22.39 22.15
C ARG A 250 -6.00 21.87 21.44
N MET A 251 -5.84 21.07 20.38
CA MET A 251 -6.96 20.49 19.63
C MET A 251 -7.91 19.70 20.54
N LYS A 252 -7.34 18.88 21.41
CA LYS A 252 -8.14 18.11 22.37
C LYS A 252 -8.88 18.96 23.40
N ARG A 253 -8.23 20.02 23.88
CA ARG A 253 -8.79 20.91 24.89
C ARG A 253 -9.89 21.81 24.31
N GLU A 254 -9.66 22.38 23.12
CA GLU A 254 -10.50 23.42 22.53
C GLU A 254 -11.62 22.84 21.67
N HIS A 255 -11.35 21.79 20.93
CA HIS A 255 -12.30 21.18 19.99
C HIS A 255 -12.81 19.82 20.43
N GLY A 256 -12.06 19.08 21.26
CA GLY A 256 -12.49 17.78 21.77
C GLY A 256 -12.17 16.59 20.83
N PRO A 257 -12.84 15.44 21.05
CA PRO A 257 -12.56 14.24 20.28
C PRO A 257 -12.97 14.41 18.83
N GLY A 258 -12.08 14.00 17.91
CA GLY A 258 -12.31 14.11 16.47
C GLY A 258 -11.54 15.22 15.78
N ALA A 259 -11.02 16.22 16.53
CA ALA A 259 -10.34 17.38 15.96
C ALA A 259 -9.06 17.08 15.19
N ILE A 260 -8.38 15.98 15.50
CA ILE A 260 -7.12 15.57 14.88
C ILE A 260 -7.40 14.47 13.86
N ALA A 261 -7.15 14.72 12.60
CA ALA A 261 -7.16 13.70 11.57
C ALA A 261 -5.74 13.22 11.23
N ILE A 262 -5.59 11.93 10.99
CA ILE A 262 -4.38 11.35 10.43
C ILE A 262 -4.67 10.87 9.02
N ALA A 263 -4.00 11.49 8.04
CA ALA A 263 -4.07 11.09 6.66
C ALA A 263 -2.85 10.24 6.30
N GLN A 264 -3.12 9.00 5.97
CA GLN A 264 -2.11 8.02 5.63
C GLN A 264 -1.76 8.05 4.15
N PRO A 265 -0.53 7.74 3.80
CA PRO A 265 -0.12 7.51 2.43
C PRO A 265 -0.51 6.11 1.95
N ALA A 266 -0.27 5.86 0.66
CA ALA A 266 -0.22 4.52 0.13
C ALA A 266 1.24 4.04 0.05
N HIS A 267 1.53 2.88 0.62
CA HIS A 267 2.58 1.93 0.28
C HIS A 267 4.03 2.41 0.00
N HIS A 268 4.51 3.58 0.37
CA HIS A 268 5.85 3.97 -0.06
C HIS A 268 6.98 3.63 0.93
N GLN A 269 6.67 3.17 2.12
CA GLN A 269 7.66 2.63 3.06
C GLN A 269 7.22 1.26 3.57
N TRP A 270 8.09 0.27 3.44
CA TRP A 270 7.82 -1.11 3.81
C TRP A 270 8.51 -1.48 5.12
N GLY A 271 7.82 -2.27 5.94
CA GLY A 271 8.34 -2.75 7.19
C GLY A 271 7.24 -3.08 8.20
N ASN A 272 7.62 -3.74 9.29
CA ASN A 272 6.70 -4.05 10.38
C ASN A 272 6.77 -3.02 11.52
N ILE A 273 7.71 -2.08 11.46
CA ILE A 273 7.90 -1.05 12.48
C ILE A 273 7.51 0.32 11.92
N ASN A 274 8.14 0.74 10.84
CA ASN A 274 8.04 2.10 10.30
C ASN A 274 7.03 2.25 9.15
N TYR A 275 6.15 1.30 8.95
CA TYR A 275 5.07 1.41 7.97
C TYR A 275 3.83 2.08 8.60
N TRP A 276 2.96 2.63 7.76
CA TRP A 276 1.78 3.38 8.25
C TRP A 276 0.81 2.54 9.09
N LEU A 277 0.63 1.27 8.77
CA LEU A 277 -0.17 0.34 9.58
C LEU A 277 0.50 0.00 10.93
N SER A 278 1.78 0.29 11.08
CA SER A 278 2.59 -0.04 12.25
C SER A 278 2.72 1.16 13.20
N ALA A 279 3.87 1.85 13.18
CA ALA A 279 4.14 2.92 14.12
C ALA A 279 3.16 4.10 14.04
N LEU A 280 2.70 4.48 12.82
CA LEU A 280 1.74 5.57 12.66
C LEU A 280 0.40 5.26 13.32
N TYR A 281 -0.13 4.04 13.14
CA TYR A 281 -1.39 3.69 13.81
C TYR A 281 -1.22 3.52 15.31
N ARG A 282 -0.10 2.95 15.75
CA ARG A 282 0.20 2.90 17.20
C ARG A 282 0.24 4.31 17.80
N PHE A 283 0.89 5.25 17.13
CA PHE A 283 0.90 6.66 17.49
C PHE A 283 -0.51 7.26 17.50
N GLY A 284 -1.24 7.12 16.38
CA GLY A 284 -2.58 7.67 16.22
C GLY A 284 -3.59 7.11 17.24
N ASN A 285 -3.53 5.80 17.52
CA ASN A 285 -4.39 5.17 18.50
C ASN A 285 -4.15 5.71 19.91
N LEU A 286 -2.88 5.99 20.27
CA LEU A 286 -2.54 6.54 21.58
C LEU A 286 -2.98 8.00 21.76
N ILE A 287 -2.87 8.81 20.72
CA ILE A 287 -3.37 10.18 20.80
C ILE A 287 -4.89 10.28 20.63
N GLY A 288 -5.52 9.29 20.02
CA GLY A 288 -6.94 9.34 19.60
C GLY A 288 -7.14 10.29 18.41
N HIS A 289 -7.60 9.77 17.26
CA HIS A 289 -7.68 10.55 16.03
C HIS A 289 -8.88 10.18 15.17
N THR A 290 -9.37 11.14 14.40
CA THR A 290 -10.26 10.87 13.26
C THR A 290 -9.47 10.14 12.17
N LYS A 291 -9.95 8.96 11.81
CA LYS A 291 -9.31 8.13 10.81
C LYS A 291 -9.68 8.63 9.41
N VAL A 292 -8.70 9.02 8.61
CA VAL A 292 -8.93 9.15 7.17
C VAL A 292 -8.85 7.75 6.57
N ALA A 293 -10.01 7.18 6.30
CA ALA A 293 -10.13 5.76 6.01
C ALA A 293 -9.49 5.40 4.67
N PHE A 294 -8.92 4.21 4.67
CA PHE A 294 -8.61 3.52 3.45
C PHE A 294 -9.92 3.17 2.75
N SER A 295 -10.21 3.80 1.64
CA SER A 295 -11.29 3.40 0.75
C SER A 295 -10.69 2.71 -0.47
N PRO A 296 -11.40 1.78 -1.13
CA PRO A 296 -10.87 1.15 -2.33
C PRO A 296 -10.75 2.21 -3.43
N ILE A 297 -9.51 2.58 -3.74
CA ILE A 297 -9.14 3.54 -4.78
C ILE A 297 -8.27 2.92 -5.87
N SER A 298 -8.22 1.58 -5.93
CA SER A 298 -7.46 0.81 -6.91
C SER A 298 -8.27 -0.35 -7.50
N TRP A 299 -9.30 -0.82 -6.80
CA TRP A 299 -10.05 -2.04 -7.14
C TRP A 299 -11.55 -1.83 -7.11
N GLU A 300 -11.97 -0.64 -7.34
CA GLU A 300 -13.32 -0.15 -7.13
C GLU A 300 -14.37 -1.04 -7.79
N GLY A 301 -14.14 -1.42 -9.04
CA GLY A 301 -15.07 -2.27 -9.77
C GLY A 301 -15.27 -3.64 -9.12
N TRP A 302 -14.20 -4.21 -8.57
CA TRP A 302 -14.26 -5.50 -7.88
C TRP A 302 -15.04 -5.41 -6.59
N TYR A 303 -14.68 -4.45 -5.75
CA TYR A 303 -15.29 -4.25 -4.45
C TYR A 303 -16.76 -3.82 -4.55
N TRP A 304 -17.03 -2.78 -5.34
CA TRP A 304 -18.37 -2.21 -5.45
C TRP A 304 -19.30 -2.96 -6.39
N GLY A 305 -18.79 -3.88 -7.18
CA GLY A 305 -19.54 -4.60 -8.20
C GLY A 305 -19.39 -6.11 -8.13
N ALA A 306 -18.24 -6.64 -8.50
CA ALA A 306 -18.04 -8.07 -8.73
C ALA A 306 -18.35 -8.95 -7.53
N MET A 307 -17.94 -8.55 -6.31
CA MET A 307 -18.15 -9.37 -5.12
C MET A 307 -19.63 -9.68 -4.85
N HIS A 308 -20.55 -8.86 -5.34
CA HIS A 308 -21.98 -9.10 -5.17
C HIS A 308 -22.51 -10.33 -5.93
N HIS A 309 -21.74 -10.88 -6.87
CA HIS A 309 -22.08 -12.05 -7.65
C HIS A 309 -21.53 -13.36 -7.10
N TYR A 310 -20.41 -13.32 -6.33
CA TYR A 310 -19.76 -14.53 -5.83
C TYR A 310 -19.35 -14.45 -4.36
N GLY A 311 -19.57 -13.32 -3.72
CA GLY A 311 -19.16 -13.07 -2.36
C GLY A 311 -17.72 -12.57 -2.28
N ASN A 312 -17.23 -12.43 -1.06
CA ASN A 312 -15.88 -11.97 -0.77
C ASN A 312 -15.10 -13.08 -0.09
N ASN A 313 -14.56 -14.02 -0.88
CA ASN A 313 -13.78 -15.11 -0.34
C ASN A 313 -12.30 -14.77 -0.12
N MET A 314 -11.87 -13.58 -0.54
CA MET A 314 -10.52 -13.13 -0.25
C MET A 314 -10.53 -11.80 0.50
N ARG A 315 -10.54 -10.73 -0.19
CA ARG A 315 -10.57 -9.37 0.32
C ARG A 315 -10.84 -8.44 -0.84
N LEU A 316 -11.68 -7.44 -0.65
CA LEU A 316 -11.92 -6.41 -1.65
C LEU A 316 -12.58 -6.92 -2.94
N GLY A 317 -13.24 -8.05 -2.92
CA GLY A 317 -13.96 -8.62 -4.06
C GLY A 317 -13.08 -9.11 -5.21
N VAL A 318 -11.77 -9.14 -5.01
CA VAL A 318 -10.82 -9.66 -5.98
C VAL A 318 -10.75 -11.18 -5.86
N PRO A 319 -10.78 -11.95 -6.97
CA PRO A 319 -10.61 -13.39 -6.93
C PRO A 319 -9.32 -13.80 -6.25
N GLY A 320 -9.31 -14.97 -5.61
CA GLY A 320 -8.10 -15.62 -5.14
C GLY A 320 -7.23 -16.07 -6.31
N PHE A 321 -5.97 -16.41 -6.01
CA PHE A 321 -5.03 -16.81 -7.05
C PHE A 321 -4.18 -18.02 -6.63
N TYR A 322 -4.62 -18.79 -5.65
CA TYR A 322 -3.88 -19.97 -5.19
C TYR A 322 -3.67 -20.97 -6.31
N GLY A 323 -2.43 -21.43 -6.52
CA GLY A 323 -2.10 -22.46 -7.50
C GLY A 323 -2.36 -22.12 -8.97
N THR A 324 -2.81 -20.90 -9.28
CA THR A 324 -3.23 -20.52 -10.62
C THR A 324 -2.10 -20.44 -11.61
N THR A 325 -0.86 -20.13 -11.18
CA THR A 325 0.30 -20.11 -12.10
C THR A 325 0.58 -21.50 -12.67
N GLU A 326 0.60 -22.52 -11.82
CA GLU A 326 0.85 -23.90 -12.26
C GLU A 326 -0.30 -24.44 -13.11
N ASP A 327 -1.56 -24.20 -12.71
CA ASP A 327 -2.74 -24.61 -13.45
C ASP A 327 -2.79 -23.95 -14.84
N CYS A 328 -2.53 -22.66 -14.91
CA CYS A 328 -2.48 -21.92 -16.18
C CYS A 328 -1.43 -22.51 -17.14
N LEU A 329 -0.19 -22.70 -16.68
CA LEU A 329 0.89 -23.22 -17.51
C LEU A 329 0.62 -24.66 -17.99
N LYS A 330 -0.09 -25.45 -17.18
CA LYS A 330 -0.45 -26.84 -17.53
C LYS A 330 -1.61 -26.95 -18.49
N GLU A 331 -2.67 -26.21 -18.23
CA GLU A 331 -4.00 -26.50 -18.74
C GLU A 331 -4.56 -25.41 -19.68
N ALA A 332 -4.14 -24.16 -19.58
CA ALA A 332 -4.73 -23.09 -20.36
C ALA A 332 -4.26 -23.07 -21.81
N ASP A 333 -5.16 -22.78 -22.72
CA ASP A 333 -4.86 -22.59 -24.15
C ASP A 333 -4.76 -21.11 -24.51
N LEU A 334 -5.44 -20.26 -23.75
CA LEU A 334 -5.60 -18.83 -24.00
C LEU A 334 -5.50 -18.02 -22.69
N ILE A 335 -4.89 -16.86 -22.75
CA ILE A 335 -5.00 -15.83 -21.71
C ILE A 335 -5.56 -14.56 -22.34
N VAL A 336 -6.69 -14.09 -21.83
CA VAL A 336 -7.29 -12.80 -22.22
C VAL A 336 -6.86 -11.74 -21.20
N PHE A 337 -6.04 -10.79 -21.61
CA PHE A 337 -5.68 -9.61 -20.82
C PHE A 337 -6.71 -8.51 -21.09
N TRP A 338 -7.59 -8.25 -20.15
CA TRP A 338 -8.63 -7.24 -20.28
C TRP A 338 -8.34 -6.08 -19.32
N SER A 339 -8.04 -4.92 -19.88
CA SER A 339 -7.62 -3.73 -19.11
C SER A 339 -6.53 -4.05 -18.08
N SER A 340 -5.55 -4.86 -18.51
CA SER A 340 -4.54 -5.46 -17.64
C SER A 340 -3.15 -5.31 -18.26
N ASP A 341 -2.27 -4.58 -17.58
CA ASP A 341 -0.87 -4.38 -17.98
C ASP A 341 0.10 -4.66 -16.83
N PRO A 342 0.32 -5.96 -16.50
CA PRO A 342 1.23 -6.32 -15.42
C PRO A 342 2.69 -5.97 -15.69
N GLU A 343 3.10 -5.65 -16.92
CA GLU A 343 4.44 -5.16 -17.24
C GLU A 343 4.61 -3.66 -16.93
N SER A 344 3.55 -2.96 -16.57
CA SER A 344 3.62 -1.59 -16.04
C SER A 344 3.22 -1.57 -14.58
N THR A 345 1.98 -1.86 -14.28
CA THR A 345 1.36 -1.54 -13.02
C THR A 345 1.54 -2.65 -11.97
N GLY A 346 1.07 -3.85 -12.26
CA GLY A 346 1.10 -4.96 -11.30
C GLY A 346 2.51 -5.46 -11.02
N GLY A 347 3.39 -5.41 -12.01
CA GLY A 347 4.75 -5.91 -11.91
C GLY A 347 5.62 -5.15 -10.91
N ILE A 348 5.37 -3.87 -10.74
CA ILE A 348 6.17 -3.03 -9.85
C ILE A 348 6.03 -3.43 -8.37
N TYR A 349 4.90 -4.02 -7.99
CA TYR A 349 4.66 -4.54 -6.63
C TYR A 349 5.46 -5.79 -6.29
N ALA A 350 5.92 -6.54 -7.31
CA ALA A 350 6.66 -7.78 -7.14
C ALA A 350 7.93 -7.78 -7.98
N GLY A 351 8.56 -6.62 -8.17
CA GLY A 351 9.84 -6.51 -8.86
C GLY A 351 9.84 -7.03 -10.30
N TYR A 352 8.69 -7.04 -10.97
CA TYR A 352 8.50 -7.64 -12.30
C TYR A 352 8.80 -9.16 -12.38
N GLU A 353 8.73 -9.87 -11.27
CA GLU A 353 9.01 -11.32 -11.24
C GLU A 353 8.03 -12.13 -12.10
N GLY A 354 6.80 -11.65 -12.28
CA GLY A 354 5.80 -12.27 -13.13
C GLY A 354 6.14 -12.26 -14.64
N THR A 355 7.01 -11.36 -15.08
CA THR A 355 7.47 -11.29 -16.48
C THR A 355 8.05 -12.63 -16.94
N GLN A 356 8.87 -13.27 -16.11
CA GLN A 356 9.47 -14.57 -16.43
C GLN A 356 8.39 -15.64 -16.67
N ARG A 357 7.33 -15.65 -15.87
CA ARG A 357 6.25 -16.64 -15.95
C ARG A 357 5.37 -16.41 -17.19
N ARG A 358 5.15 -15.18 -17.58
CA ARG A 358 4.45 -14.85 -18.84
C ARG A 358 5.26 -15.25 -20.06
N LEU A 359 6.58 -15.12 -19.99
CA LEU A 359 7.45 -15.63 -21.05
C LEU A 359 7.42 -17.15 -21.12
N TRP A 360 7.31 -17.88 -20.00
CA TRP A 360 7.10 -19.32 -20.01
C TRP A 360 5.77 -19.72 -20.66
N ALA A 361 4.70 -18.99 -20.40
CA ALA A 361 3.42 -19.22 -21.08
C ALA A 361 3.54 -19.04 -22.60
N LYS A 362 4.24 -17.99 -23.05
CA LYS A 362 4.55 -17.77 -24.46
C LYS A 362 5.37 -18.92 -25.05
N GLU A 363 6.37 -19.40 -24.33
CA GLU A 363 7.21 -20.54 -24.72
C GLU A 363 6.44 -21.86 -24.83
N LEU A 364 5.36 -22.01 -24.04
CA LEU A 364 4.45 -23.17 -24.07
C LEU A 364 3.39 -23.07 -25.17
N GLY A 365 3.36 -21.98 -25.94
CA GLY A 365 2.43 -21.77 -27.03
C GLY A 365 1.01 -21.36 -26.57
N ILE A 366 0.86 -20.86 -25.34
CA ILE A 366 -0.39 -20.27 -24.87
C ILE A 366 -0.63 -18.98 -25.66
N GLU A 367 -1.83 -18.84 -26.23
CA GLU A 367 -2.19 -17.66 -27.01
C GLU A 367 -2.61 -16.48 -26.13
N PHE A 368 -2.50 -15.25 -26.67
CA PHE A 368 -2.83 -14.03 -25.95
C PHE A 368 -3.79 -13.14 -26.74
N VAL A 369 -4.77 -12.58 -26.03
CA VAL A 369 -5.63 -11.49 -26.51
C VAL A 369 -5.53 -10.35 -25.53
N HIS A 370 -5.39 -9.12 -26.02
CA HIS A 370 -5.29 -7.91 -25.22
C HIS A 370 -6.43 -6.96 -25.56
N ILE A 371 -7.26 -6.63 -24.57
CA ILE A 371 -8.38 -5.70 -24.69
C ILE A 371 -8.06 -4.48 -23.86
N ASP A 372 -7.65 -3.40 -24.53
CA ASP A 372 -7.14 -2.19 -23.85
C ASP A 372 -7.18 -1.00 -24.85
N PRO A 373 -7.44 0.24 -24.42
CA PRO A 373 -7.31 1.43 -25.27
C PRO A 373 -5.91 1.67 -25.84
N SER A 374 -4.91 1.05 -25.22
CA SER A 374 -3.50 1.17 -25.61
C SER A 374 -2.91 -0.19 -25.96
N LEU A 375 -2.03 -0.23 -26.95
CA LEU A 375 -1.10 -1.35 -27.12
C LEU A 375 -0.07 -1.27 -25.99
N ASN A 376 -0.46 -1.74 -24.81
CA ASN A 376 0.28 -1.60 -23.57
C ASN A 376 1.56 -2.45 -23.52
N HIS A 377 2.38 -2.30 -22.47
CA HIS A 377 3.68 -2.98 -22.40
C HIS A 377 3.58 -4.51 -22.36
N THR A 378 2.53 -5.05 -21.76
CA THR A 378 2.27 -6.50 -21.74
C THR A 378 1.95 -7.01 -23.15
N ALA A 379 1.12 -6.30 -23.90
CA ALA A 379 0.80 -6.66 -25.28
C ALA A 379 2.05 -6.57 -26.20
N GLN A 380 2.87 -5.55 -26.01
CA GLN A 380 4.12 -5.40 -26.77
C GLN A 380 5.12 -6.53 -26.47
N LEU A 381 5.21 -6.98 -25.21
CA LEU A 381 6.12 -8.07 -24.80
C LEU A 381 5.65 -9.43 -25.31
N LEU A 382 4.38 -9.75 -25.11
CA LEU A 382 3.85 -11.08 -25.36
C LEU A 382 3.45 -11.28 -26.82
N GLY A 383 3.00 -10.21 -27.50
CA GLY A 383 2.33 -10.29 -28.79
C GLY A 383 0.90 -10.82 -28.64
N GLY A 384 0.33 -11.35 -29.72
CA GLY A 384 -1.06 -11.77 -29.77
C GLY A 384 -1.97 -10.74 -30.40
N LYS A 385 -3.29 -10.92 -30.28
CA LYS A 385 -4.29 -10.00 -30.85
C LYS A 385 -4.59 -8.86 -29.89
N TRP A 386 -4.39 -7.63 -30.37
CA TRP A 386 -4.87 -6.44 -29.66
C TRP A 386 -6.25 -6.01 -30.20
N LEU A 387 -7.18 -5.79 -29.31
CA LEU A 387 -8.49 -5.24 -29.56
C LEU A 387 -8.60 -3.87 -28.90
N PRO A 388 -8.37 -2.79 -29.65
CA PRO A 388 -8.48 -1.44 -29.11
C PRO A 388 -9.94 -1.09 -28.82
N ILE A 389 -10.23 -0.76 -27.56
CA ILE A 389 -11.58 -0.48 -27.08
C ILE A 389 -11.69 0.95 -26.57
N ARG A 390 -12.83 1.60 -26.82
CA ARG A 390 -13.11 2.93 -26.22
C ARG A 390 -13.22 2.81 -24.72
N PRO A 391 -12.52 3.66 -23.93
CA PRO A 391 -12.58 3.60 -22.48
C PRO A 391 -14.00 3.74 -21.94
N GLY A 392 -14.33 2.94 -20.91
CA GLY A 392 -15.62 2.97 -20.24
C GLY A 392 -16.76 2.25 -20.97
N THR A 393 -16.47 1.56 -22.08
CA THR A 393 -17.48 0.80 -22.87
C THR A 393 -17.29 -0.71 -22.78
N ASP A 394 -16.34 -1.15 -21.98
CA ASP A 394 -15.88 -2.54 -21.85
C ASP A 394 -16.99 -3.54 -21.58
N SER A 395 -17.99 -3.17 -20.77
CA SER A 395 -19.13 -4.04 -20.47
C SER A 395 -20.00 -4.33 -21.69
N ALA A 396 -20.06 -3.44 -22.70
CA ALA A 396 -20.78 -3.71 -23.94
C ALA A 396 -20.13 -4.85 -24.73
N LEU A 397 -18.79 -4.85 -24.85
CA LEU A 397 -18.07 -5.95 -25.50
C LEU A 397 -18.26 -7.27 -24.74
N ALA A 398 -18.17 -7.24 -23.42
CA ALA A 398 -18.39 -8.43 -22.57
C ALA A 398 -19.80 -9.01 -22.75
N MET A 399 -20.82 -8.16 -22.78
CA MET A 399 -22.19 -8.56 -23.00
C MET A 399 -22.38 -9.16 -24.39
N ALA A 400 -21.78 -8.60 -25.43
CA ALA A 400 -21.84 -9.15 -26.78
C ALA A 400 -21.14 -10.52 -26.91
N VAL A 401 -20.01 -10.70 -26.22
CA VAL A 401 -19.36 -12.02 -26.16
C VAL A 401 -20.26 -13.04 -25.48
N MET A 402 -20.90 -12.70 -24.36
CA MET A 402 -21.82 -13.58 -23.66
C MET A 402 -23.11 -13.83 -24.47
N HIS A 403 -23.60 -12.83 -25.21
CA HIS A 403 -24.69 -13.03 -26.17
C HIS A 403 -24.35 -14.11 -27.23
N GLU A 404 -23.16 -13.99 -27.86
CA GLU A 404 -22.70 -15.00 -28.85
C GLU A 404 -22.54 -16.39 -28.22
N TRP A 405 -22.11 -16.47 -26.95
CA TRP A 405 -22.05 -17.75 -26.24
C TRP A 405 -23.43 -18.38 -26.06
N ILE A 406 -24.46 -17.58 -25.76
CA ILE A 406 -25.84 -18.05 -25.60
C ILE A 406 -26.39 -18.53 -26.92
N VAL A 407 -26.29 -17.73 -27.98
CA VAL A 407 -26.91 -18.08 -29.28
C VAL A 407 -26.22 -19.20 -30.03
N ASN A 408 -24.92 -19.43 -29.76
CA ASN A 408 -24.13 -20.47 -30.40
C ASN A 408 -23.78 -21.64 -29.47
N ASP A 409 -24.34 -21.67 -28.25
CA ASP A 409 -24.13 -22.75 -27.29
C ASP A 409 -22.63 -22.94 -26.90
N LEU A 410 -21.94 -21.82 -26.65
CA LEU A 410 -20.51 -21.78 -26.36
C LEU A 410 -20.19 -21.50 -24.85
N TYR A 411 -21.07 -21.92 -23.96
CA TYR A 411 -20.90 -21.80 -22.51
C TYR A 411 -21.15 -23.15 -21.82
N ASP A 412 -20.68 -23.26 -20.59
CA ASP A 412 -20.80 -24.47 -19.76
C ASP A 412 -22.21 -24.57 -19.16
N ARG A 413 -23.15 -25.23 -19.88
CA ARG A 413 -24.55 -25.36 -19.45
C ARG A 413 -24.70 -26.05 -18.10
N ASP A 414 -23.95 -27.13 -17.88
CA ASP A 414 -24.02 -27.90 -16.64
C ASP A 414 -23.55 -27.09 -15.44
N TYR A 415 -22.44 -26.39 -15.60
CA TYR A 415 -21.96 -25.51 -14.56
C TYR A 415 -22.91 -24.36 -14.25
N VAL A 416 -23.47 -23.73 -15.28
CA VAL A 416 -24.47 -22.67 -15.11
C VAL A 416 -25.72 -23.20 -14.40
N ALA A 417 -26.24 -24.36 -14.78
CA ALA A 417 -27.42 -24.96 -14.15
C ALA A 417 -27.15 -25.36 -12.67
N GLU A 418 -25.99 -25.93 -12.37
CA GLU A 418 -25.66 -26.44 -11.04
C GLU A 418 -25.14 -25.38 -10.10
N LYS A 419 -24.24 -24.53 -10.57
CA LYS A 419 -23.41 -23.62 -9.75
C LYS A 419 -23.90 -22.16 -9.73
N THR A 420 -24.93 -21.83 -10.48
CA THR A 420 -25.40 -20.43 -10.57
C THR A 420 -26.90 -20.30 -10.32
N THR A 421 -27.35 -19.06 -10.11
CA THR A 421 -28.75 -18.68 -10.02
C THR A 421 -28.98 -17.35 -10.74
N GLY A 422 -30.25 -17.12 -11.20
CA GLY A 422 -30.62 -15.87 -11.88
C GLY A 422 -30.16 -15.80 -13.34
N PHE A 423 -29.63 -16.87 -13.92
CA PHE A 423 -29.17 -16.89 -15.32
C PHE A 423 -30.26 -16.56 -16.33
N GLY A 424 -31.51 -16.99 -16.09
CA GLY A 424 -32.63 -16.70 -16.98
C GLY A 424 -32.86 -15.20 -17.20
N GLU A 425 -32.87 -14.40 -16.11
CA GLU A 425 -33.05 -12.94 -16.22
C GLU A 425 -31.85 -12.29 -16.97
N TRP A 426 -30.65 -12.78 -16.74
CA TRP A 426 -29.46 -12.31 -17.44
C TRP A 426 -29.49 -12.66 -18.93
N ARG A 427 -29.84 -13.89 -19.27
CA ARG A 427 -30.02 -14.34 -20.65
C ARG A 427 -31.05 -13.49 -21.38
N ASP A 428 -32.20 -13.27 -20.75
CA ASP A 428 -33.32 -12.51 -21.37
C ASP A 428 -32.90 -11.03 -21.59
N TYR A 429 -32.11 -10.48 -20.72
CA TYR A 429 -31.51 -9.15 -20.92
C TYR A 429 -30.52 -9.13 -22.09
N LEU A 430 -29.61 -10.10 -22.18
CA LEU A 430 -28.65 -10.18 -23.28
C LEU A 430 -29.32 -10.40 -24.65
N LEU A 431 -30.37 -11.20 -24.69
CA LEU A 431 -31.13 -11.44 -25.90
C LEU A 431 -32.10 -10.30 -26.28
N GLY A 432 -32.20 -9.25 -25.45
CA GLY A 432 -33.08 -8.11 -25.66
C GLY A 432 -34.56 -8.40 -25.35
N LEU A 433 -34.85 -9.49 -24.67
CA LEU A 433 -36.25 -9.87 -24.36
C LEU A 433 -36.83 -8.98 -23.25
N SER A 434 -35.99 -8.40 -22.41
CA SER A 434 -36.40 -7.55 -21.28
C SER A 434 -36.41 -6.05 -21.60
N ASP A 435 -35.60 -5.57 -22.55
CA ASP A 435 -35.44 -4.13 -22.84
C ASP A 435 -35.54 -3.80 -24.35
N GLY A 436 -35.84 -4.80 -25.20
CA GLY A 436 -35.97 -4.63 -26.64
C GLY A 436 -34.64 -4.46 -27.39
N ILE A 437 -33.51 -4.55 -26.74
CA ILE A 437 -32.17 -4.29 -27.30
C ILE A 437 -31.28 -5.53 -27.17
N PRO A 438 -31.16 -6.39 -28.20
CA PRO A 438 -30.23 -7.52 -28.18
C PRO A 438 -28.77 -7.00 -28.12
N LYS A 439 -27.98 -7.58 -27.24
CA LYS A 439 -26.58 -7.16 -27.03
C LYS A 439 -25.67 -7.86 -28.04
N THR A 440 -25.95 -7.66 -29.33
CA THR A 440 -25.22 -8.31 -30.42
C THR A 440 -23.84 -7.73 -30.65
N PRO A 441 -22.97 -8.42 -31.42
CA PRO A 441 -21.67 -7.85 -31.84
C PRO A 441 -21.80 -6.53 -32.61
N GLU A 442 -22.88 -6.32 -33.39
CA GLU A 442 -23.14 -5.06 -34.09
C GLU A 442 -23.54 -3.94 -33.13
N TRP A 443 -24.38 -4.27 -32.15
CA TRP A 443 -24.72 -3.30 -31.09
C TRP A 443 -23.47 -2.80 -30.34
N GLN A 444 -22.58 -3.70 -29.93
CA GLN A 444 -21.40 -3.29 -29.21
C GLN A 444 -20.38 -2.55 -30.09
N GLU A 445 -20.31 -2.81 -31.41
CA GLU A 445 -19.40 -2.08 -32.30
C GLU A 445 -19.69 -0.57 -32.31
N ALA A 446 -20.94 -0.18 -32.26
CA ALA A 446 -21.35 1.22 -32.16
C ALA A 446 -20.84 1.87 -30.85
N GLU A 447 -20.91 1.15 -29.74
CA GLU A 447 -20.48 1.60 -28.42
C GLU A 447 -18.95 1.59 -28.26
N THR A 448 -18.32 0.48 -28.58
CA THR A 448 -16.91 0.21 -28.21
C THR A 448 -15.90 0.57 -29.30
N GLY A 449 -16.36 0.60 -30.57
CA GLY A 449 -15.49 0.68 -31.72
C GLY A 449 -14.75 -0.61 -32.09
N VAL A 450 -14.95 -1.69 -31.33
CA VAL A 450 -14.39 -3.00 -31.69
C VAL A 450 -15.25 -3.62 -32.78
N PRO A 451 -14.70 -4.01 -33.94
CA PRO A 451 -15.48 -4.56 -35.05
C PRO A 451 -16.27 -5.80 -34.63
N ALA A 452 -17.54 -5.92 -35.07
CA ALA A 452 -18.43 -7.04 -34.77
C ALA A 452 -17.78 -8.40 -35.10
N LYS A 453 -17.06 -8.50 -36.20
CA LYS A 453 -16.30 -9.69 -36.58
C LYS A 453 -15.24 -10.10 -35.54
N ASP A 454 -14.58 -9.12 -34.95
CA ASP A 454 -13.54 -9.38 -33.92
C ASP A 454 -14.19 -9.82 -32.60
N ALA A 455 -15.33 -9.21 -32.22
CA ALA A 455 -16.13 -9.65 -31.08
C ALA A 455 -16.64 -11.11 -31.24
N ARG A 456 -17.13 -11.48 -32.42
CA ARG A 456 -17.50 -12.88 -32.73
C ARG A 456 -16.30 -13.82 -32.68
N SER A 457 -15.18 -13.41 -33.23
CA SER A 457 -13.94 -14.20 -33.16
C SER A 457 -13.49 -14.44 -31.72
N LEU A 458 -13.53 -13.39 -30.89
CA LEU A 458 -13.23 -13.51 -29.47
C LEU A 458 -14.17 -14.49 -28.77
N ALA A 459 -15.48 -14.35 -29.02
CA ALA A 459 -16.48 -15.22 -28.41
C ALA A 459 -16.26 -16.71 -28.77
N ARG A 460 -15.98 -17.02 -30.04
CA ARG A 460 -15.70 -18.39 -30.49
C ARG A 460 -14.43 -18.97 -29.93
N ILE A 461 -13.33 -18.20 -29.96
CA ILE A 461 -12.02 -18.64 -29.46
C ILE A 461 -12.11 -18.91 -27.96
N TRP A 462 -12.71 -17.98 -27.20
CA TRP A 462 -12.83 -18.12 -25.76
C TRP A 462 -13.79 -19.25 -25.39
N GLY A 463 -14.96 -19.31 -26.00
CA GLY A 463 -15.95 -20.35 -25.69
C GLY A 463 -15.53 -21.77 -26.10
N SER A 464 -14.51 -21.95 -26.94
CA SER A 464 -14.00 -23.25 -27.40
C SER A 464 -12.68 -23.68 -26.75
N ARG A 465 -12.09 -22.85 -25.89
CA ARG A 465 -10.74 -23.07 -25.30
C ARG A 465 -10.75 -22.87 -23.80
N LYS A 466 -9.84 -23.60 -23.13
CA LYS A 466 -9.56 -23.35 -21.72
C LYS A 466 -8.88 -21.98 -21.56
N THR A 467 -9.59 -21.04 -20.96
CA THR A 467 -9.16 -19.64 -20.94
C THR A 467 -8.92 -19.12 -19.53
N TYR A 468 -7.79 -18.50 -19.33
CA TYR A 468 -7.50 -17.65 -18.18
C TYR A 468 -7.87 -16.20 -18.48
N LEU A 469 -8.52 -15.53 -17.54
CA LEU A 469 -8.84 -14.11 -17.62
C LEU A 469 -7.92 -13.29 -16.70
N ALA A 470 -7.08 -12.51 -17.34
CA ALA A 470 -6.25 -11.50 -16.68
C ALA A 470 -6.98 -10.16 -16.70
N ALA A 471 -7.92 -9.97 -15.79
CA ALA A 471 -8.65 -8.72 -15.67
C ALA A 471 -7.90 -7.72 -14.80
N GLY A 472 -8.02 -6.44 -15.12
CA GLY A 472 -7.40 -5.35 -14.35
C GLY A 472 -7.90 -5.30 -12.91
N GLY A 473 -7.05 -4.86 -12.01
CA GLY A 473 -7.27 -4.85 -10.56
C GLY A 473 -6.04 -5.35 -9.83
N LEU A 474 -6.19 -5.81 -8.59
CA LEU A 474 -5.09 -6.19 -7.71
C LEU A 474 -4.13 -7.20 -8.36
N GLY A 475 -2.85 -6.86 -8.40
CA GLY A 475 -1.79 -7.72 -8.93
C GLY A 475 -1.92 -8.06 -10.41
N ALA A 476 -3.08 -7.80 -10.98
CA ALA A 476 -3.39 -8.07 -12.38
C ALA A 476 -3.22 -6.85 -13.29
N GLY A 477 -2.68 -5.76 -12.75
CA GLY A 477 -2.64 -4.46 -13.39
C GLY A 477 -3.87 -3.61 -13.06
N PHE A 478 -3.68 -2.31 -13.03
CA PHE A 478 -4.73 -1.35 -12.73
C PHE A 478 -5.25 -0.75 -14.03
N GLY A 479 -5.93 -1.55 -14.82
CA GLY A 479 -6.48 -1.08 -16.08
C GLY A 479 -7.53 0.01 -15.92
N GLY A 480 -7.66 0.83 -16.96
CA GLY A 480 -8.60 1.94 -16.99
C GLY A 480 -10.05 1.57 -16.73
N ALA A 481 -10.48 0.38 -17.14
CA ALA A 481 -11.84 -0.09 -16.97
C ALA A 481 -12.28 -0.17 -15.52
N CYS A 482 -11.45 -0.73 -14.63
CA CYS A 482 -11.79 -0.89 -13.21
C CYS A 482 -12.07 0.45 -12.52
N ARG A 483 -11.36 1.52 -12.88
CA ARG A 483 -11.41 2.84 -12.26
C ARG A 483 -12.10 3.87 -13.15
N SER A 484 -13.25 3.49 -13.69
CA SER A 484 -14.12 4.35 -14.47
C SER A 484 -15.51 4.41 -13.85
N ALA A 485 -16.35 5.31 -14.32
CA ALA A 485 -17.76 5.40 -13.93
C ALA A 485 -18.51 4.08 -14.09
N THR A 486 -18.10 3.26 -15.08
CA THR A 486 -18.69 1.96 -15.41
C THR A 486 -17.86 0.76 -14.92
N GLY A 487 -16.90 1.01 -14.01
CA GLY A 487 -15.98 -0.01 -13.52
C GLY A 487 -16.67 -1.14 -12.77
N ALA A 488 -17.74 -0.84 -12.02
CA ALA A 488 -18.54 -1.85 -11.35
C ALA A 488 -19.23 -2.79 -12.36
N GLN A 489 -19.79 -2.26 -13.43
CA GLN A 489 -20.42 -3.05 -14.49
C GLN A 489 -19.43 -3.95 -15.22
N TRP A 490 -18.25 -3.40 -15.53
CA TRP A 490 -17.18 -4.18 -16.14
C TRP A 490 -16.72 -5.34 -15.24
N ALA A 491 -16.40 -5.10 -13.99
CA ALA A 491 -15.92 -6.13 -13.08
C ALA A 491 -16.98 -7.24 -12.84
N ARG A 492 -18.26 -6.84 -12.79
CA ARG A 492 -19.40 -7.78 -12.75
C ARG A 492 -19.44 -8.65 -13.99
N CYS A 493 -19.28 -8.07 -15.19
CA CYS A 493 -19.19 -8.85 -16.43
C CYS A 493 -18.04 -9.87 -16.38
N MET A 494 -16.87 -9.50 -15.84
CA MET A 494 -15.73 -10.43 -15.77
C MET A 494 -16.07 -11.69 -14.97
N VAL A 495 -16.69 -11.56 -13.80
CA VAL A 495 -17.10 -12.74 -13.00
C VAL A 495 -18.23 -13.53 -13.67
N LEU A 496 -19.21 -12.85 -14.29
CA LEU A 496 -20.30 -13.53 -14.99
C LEU A 496 -19.81 -14.32 -16.22
N MET A 497 -18.87 -13.77 -16.98
CA MET A 497 -18.21 -14.48 -18.08
C MET A 497 -17.52 -15.75 -17.58
N MET A 498 -16.75 -15.67 -16.52
CA MET A 498 -16.06 -16.81 -15.95
C MET A 498 -17.04 -17.84 -15.38
N ALA A 499 -18.15 -17.41 -14.77
CA ALA A 499 -19.21 -18.32 -14.32
C ALA A 499 -19.87 -19.06 -15.50
N MET A 500 -20.05 -18.41 -16.66
CA MET A 500 -20.56 -19.07 -17.86
C MET A 500 -19.57 -20.08 -18.45
N GLN A 501 -18.28 -19.92 -18.22
CA GLN A 501 -17.24 -20.81 -18.75
C GLN A 501 -16.80 -21.91 -17.77
N GLY A 502 -17.33 -21.95 -16.54
CA GLY A 502 -16.99 -22.98 -15.56
C GLY A 502 -15.79 -22.60 -14.69
N TRP A 503 -15.81 -21.42 -14.11
CA TRP A 503 -14.75 -20.91 -13.24
C TRP A 503 -14.29 -21.92 -12.17
N GLY A 504 -13.00 -22.19 -12.13
CA GLY A 504 -12.38 -23.17 -11.24
C GLY A 504 -12.14 -24.54 -11.89
N LYS A 505 -12.68 -24.82 -13.06
CA LYS A 505 -12.30 -26.01 -13.85
C LYS A 505 -10.84 -25.93 -14.32
N PRO A 506 -10.15 -27.04 -14.60
CA PRO A 506 -8.77 -27.01 -15.08
C PRO A 506 -8.58 -26.09 -16.28
N GLY A 507 -7.67 -25.12 -16.16
CA GLY A 507 -7.36 -24.16 -17.22
C GLY A 507 -8.38 -23.02 -17.36
N ILE A 508 -9.38 -22.92 -16.50
CA ILE A 508 -10.42 -21.88 -16.54
C ILE A 508 -10.47 -21.14 -15.22
N ASN A 509 -9.78 -20.00 -15.15
CA ASN A 509 -9.65 -19.24 -13.91
C ASN A 509 -9.27 -17.79 -14.19
N PHE A 510 -9.23 -16.98 -13.12
CA PHE A 510 -8.56 -15.69 -13.15
C PHE A 510 -7.06 -15.84 -12.92
N GLY A 511 -6.27 -15.00 -13.60
CA GLY A 511 -4.84 -14.92 -13.37
C GLY A 511 -4.06 -14.35 -14.55
N ASN A 512 -2.96 -13.70 -14.25
CA ASN A 512 -2.06 -13.09 -15.23
C ASN A 512 -0.61 -13.55 -15.05
N LEU A 513 -0.42 -14.66 -14.33
CA LEU A 513 0.89 -15.22 -13.98
C LEU A 513 1.75 -14.32 -13.07
N GLN A 514 1.19 -13.22 -12.55
CA GLN A 514 1.83 -12.41 -11.51
C GLN A 514 1.65 -13.06 -10.13
N LEU A 515 0.51 -13.68 -9.89
CA LEU A 515 0.07 -14.26 -8.62
C LEU A 515 -0.05 -15.79 -8.74
N GLY A 516 -0.19 -16.46 -7.59
CA GLY A 516 -0.50 -17.89 -7.55
C GLY A 516 0.69 -18.82 -7.75
N VAL A 517 1.92 -18.39 -7.41
CA VAL A 517 3.12 -19.22 -7.47
C VAL A 517 3.18 -20.20 -6.29
N PRO A 518 3.92 -21.33 -6.41
CA PRO A 518 4.12 -22.25 -5.31
C PRO A 518 4.88 -21.61 -4.15
N MET A 519 4.32 -21.70 -2.94
CA MET A 519 4.94 -21.19 -1.70
C MET A 519 4.60 -22.08 -0.51
N ASP A 520 5.41 -22.02 0.55
CA ASP A 520 5.03 -22.58 1.85
C ASP A 520 4.02 -21.68 2.54
N LEU A 521 2.78 -22.15 2.65
CA LEU A 521 1.69 -21.43 3.30
C LEU A 521 1.64 -21.66 4.80
N ASN A 522 2.36 -22.65 5.33
CA ASN A 522 2.38 -22.95 6.77
C ASN A 522 3.46 -22.19 7.53
N PHE A 523 4.44 -21.63 6.84
CA PHE A 523 5.46 -20.79 7.44
C PHE A 523 4.84 -19.46 7.86
N TYR A 524 4.87 -19.16 9.16
CA TYR A 524 4.33 -17.91 9.70
C TYR A 524 5.41 -16.85 9.85
N PHE A 525 5.13 -15.69 9.27
CA PHE A 525 5.82 -14.45 9.54
C PHE A 525 4.78 -13.32 9.58
N PRO A 526 4.77 -12.44 10.62
CA PRO A 526 3.78 -11.37 10.70
C PRO A 526 4.01 -10.34 9.59
N GLY A 527 3.00 -10.17 8.73
CA GLY A 527 3.02 -9.14 7.69
C GLY A 527 2.71 -7.75 8.25
N TYR A 528 3.15 -6.70 7.57
CA TYR A 528 2.79 -5.35 7.94
C TYR A 528 1.28 -5.07 7.77
N ALA A 529 0.61 -5.77 6.88
CA ALA A 529 -0.86 -5.69 6.73
C ALA A 529 -1.61 -6.17 7.96
N GLU A 530 -0.96 -6.91 8.84
CA GLU A 530 -1.47 -7.36 10.13
C GLU A 530 -1.26 -6.31 11.24
N GLY A 531 -0.92 -5.08 10.87
CA GLY A 531 -0.73 -3.96 11.76
C GLY A 531 0.68 -3.80 12.32
N GLY A 532 1.62 -4.67 11.98
CA GLY A 532 2.99 -4.58 12.48
C GLY A 532 3.02 -4.39 14.00
N ILE A 533 3.72 -3.37 14.49
CA ILE A 533 3.78 -3.07 15.93
C ILE A 533 2.53 -2.36 16.47
N SER A 534 1.59 -1.93 15.66
CA SER A 534 0.35 -1.32 16.16
C SER A 534 -0.62 -2.36 16.70
N GLY A 535 -0.71 -3.50 16.01
CA GLY A 535 -1.72 -4.51 16.26
C GLY A 535 -3.14 -4.02 16.07
N ASP A 536 -3.35 -2.99 15.24
CA ASP A 536 -4.68 -2.45 14.99
C ASP A 536 -5.48 -3.36 14.06
N ILE A 537 -6.25 -4.24 14.66
CA ILE A 537 -7.08 -5.22 13.97
C ILE A 537 -8.21 -4.59 13.15
N THR A 538 -8.57 -3.34 13.44
CA THR A 538 -9.68 -2.67 12.73
C THR A 538 -9.30 -2.21 11.34
N ASN A 539 -8.02 -2.18 11.01
CA ASN A 539 -7.50 -1.70 9.73
C ASN A 539 -7.03 -2.78 8.79
N THR A 540 -6.70 -3.94 9.31
CA THR A 540 -5.89 -4.90 8.57
C THR A 540 -6.71 -5.88 7.78
N GLY A 541 -7.90 -6.18 8.22
CA GLY A 541 -8.70 -7.24 7.65
C GLY A 541 -8.01 -8.60 7.68
N SER A 542 -7.09 -8.76 8.59
CA SER A 542 -6.37 -9.99 8.76
C SER A 542 -7.23 -10.99 9.54
N ALA A 543 -7.02 -12.26 9.26
CA ALA A 543 -7.71 -13.31 10.01
C ALA A 543 -7.29 -13.26 11.48
N PRO A 544 -8.22 -13.48 12.43
CA PRO A 544 -7.95 -13.36 13.87
C PRO A 544 -6.77 -14.18 14.38
N HIS A 545 -6.44 -15.29 13.74
CA HIS A 545 -5.34 -16.15 14.14
C HIS A 545 -3.94 -15.52 13.96
N ASN A 546 -3.81 -14.50 13.12
CA ASN A 546 -2.56 -13.79 12.94
C ASN A 546 -2.15 -13.00 14.19
N TYR A 547 -3.09 -12.65 15.05
CA TYR A 547 -2.84 -11.87 16.26
C TYR A 547 -2.34 -12.69 17.44
N VAL A 548 -2.44 -14.00 17.39
CA VAL A 548 -2.02 -14.89 18.51
C VAL A 548 -0.52 -14.77 18.80
N ARG A 549 0.28 -14.45 17.78
CA ARG A 549 1.73 -14.33 17.88
C ARG A 549 2.25 -12.90 17.88
N MET A 550 1.38 -11.89 18.00
CA MET A 550 1.80 -10.48 17.99
C MET A 550 2.73 -10.17 19.18
N PRO A 551 3.94 -9.66 18.91
CA PRO A 551 4.96 -9.46 19.94
C PRO A 551 4.81 -8.14 20.70
N HIS A 552 3.58 -7.65 20.87
CA HIS A 552 3.32 -6.33 21.44
C HIS A 552 1.95 -6.23 22.12
N VAL A 553 1.77 -5.19 22.91
CA VAL A 553 0.48 -4.82 23.46
C VAL A 553 -0.35 -4.09 22.40
N LEU A 554 -1.58 -4.52 22.17
CA LEU A 554 -2.50 -3.90 21.20
C LEU A 554 -2.83 -2.48 21.61
N THR A 555 -2.93 -1.60 20.63
CA THR A 555 -3.45 -0.24 20.82
C THR A 555 -4.78 -0.08 20.09
N MET A 556 -5.68 0.71 20.66
CA MET A 556 -7.00 0.97 20.08
C MET A 556 -7.30 2.47 20.04
N ASN A 557 -7.83 2.92 18.93
CA ASN A 557 -8.28 4.29 18.80
C ASN A 557 -9.59 4.53 19.58
N ALA A 558 -9.54 5.44 20.53
CA ALA A 558 -10.73 5.82 21.31
C ALA A 558 -11.73 6.68 20.49
N VAL A 559 -11.25 7.41 19.47
CA VAL A 559 -12.07 8.24 18.59
C VAL A 559 -12.76 7.36 17.55
N LYS A 560 -14.09 7.37 17.52
CA LYS A 560 -14.92 6.56 16.62
C LYS A 560 -15.44 7.40 15.45
N GLN A 561 -14.56 8.15 14.82
CA GLN A 561 -14.86 8.98 13.68
C GLN A 561 -13.95 8.61 12.50
N THR A 562 -14.56 8.50 11.33
CA THR A 562 -13.86 8.12 10.10
C THR A 562 -14.31 9.02 8.94
N ILE A 563 -13.37 9.41 8.10
CA ILE A 563 -13.63 10.14 6.85
C ILE A 563 -13.07 9.28 5.71
N PRO A 564 -13.85 8.91 4.69
CA PRO A 564 -13.30 8.32 3.48
C PRO A 564 -12.28 9.27 2.83
N ARG A 565 -11.18 8.72 2.34
CA ARG A 565 -10.03 9.52 1.86
C ARG A 565 -10.40 10.57 0.82
N GLN A 566 -11.25 10.22 -0.14
CA GLN A 566 -11.71 11.12 -1.20
C GLN A 566 -12.69 12.19 -0.70
N ARG A 567 -13.30 11.99 0.48
CA ARG A 567 -14.22 12.93 1.14
C ARG A 567 -13.52 13.90 2.09
N LEU A 568 -12.19 13.79 2.25
CA LEU A 568 -11.46 14.68 3.16
C LEU A 568 -11.59 16.17 2.81
N PRO A 569 -11.53 16.60 1.53
CA PRO A 569 -11.79 17.99 1.18
C PRO A 569 -13.21 18.46 1.58
N GLU A 570 -14.23 17.66 1.30
CA GLU A 570 -15.62 17.94 1.67
C GLU A 570 -15.77 18.07 3.19
N ALA A 571 -15.19 17.14 3.94
CA ALA A 571 -15.20 17.16 5.41
C ALA A 571 -14.57 18.44 6.00
N ILE A 572 -13.51 18.97 5.37
CA ILE A 572 -12.82 20.18 5.83
C ILE A 572 -13.56 21.46 5.38
N ILE A 573 -13.91 21.57 4.09
CA ILE A 573 -14.48 22.77 3.49
C ILE A 573 -15.94 22.94 3.94
N ASP A 574 -16.78 21.92 3.71
CA ASP A 574 -18.22 21.99 4.00
C ASP A 574 -18.50 21.70 5.47
N GLY A 575 -17.56 21.06 6.15
CA GLY A 575 -17.65 20.72 7.57
C GLY A 575 -18.56 19.57 7.91
N HIS A 576 -19.12 18.91 6.90
CA HIS A 576 -19.92 17.72 7.04
C HIS A 576 -19.80 16.88 5.77
N CYS A 577 -19.89 15.57 5.91
CA CYS A 577 -20.12 14.67 4.80
C CYS A 577 -20.79 13.37 5.31
N SER A 578 -21.47 12.69 4.43
CA SER A 578 -22.11 11.42 4.72
C SER A 578 -22.08 10.51 3.50
N GLY A 579 -22.28 9.22 3.72
CA GLY A 579 -22.26 8.25 2.64
C GLY A 579 -22.24 6.83 3.18
N TYR A 580 -21.63 5.94 2.42
CA TYR A 580 -21.50 4.54 2.80
C TYR A 580 -20.04 4.24 3.16
N ALA A 581 -19.85 3.66 4.35
CA ALA A 581 -18.53 3.26 4.81
C ALA A 581 -18.11 1.94 4.15
N TRP A 582 -16.80 1.81 3.95
CA TRP A 582 -16.20 0.55 3.55
C TRP A 582 -15.66 -0.20 4.76
N ASP A 583 -16.17 -1.40 5.05
CA ASP A 583 -15.66 -2.26 6.11
C ASP A 583 -14.64 -3.31 5.60
N GLY A 584 -14.62 -3.56 4.31
CA GLY A 584 -13.65 -4.43 3.65
C GLY A 584 -13.94 -5.92 3.73
N PHE A 585 -15.05 -6.36 4.35
CA PHE A 585 -15.19 -7.77 4.71
C PHE A 585 -16.51 -8.41 4.33
N SER A 586 -17.62 -7.68 4.30
CA SER A 586 -18.92 -8.24 4.01
C SER A 586 -19.61 -7.51 2.87
N LEU A 587 -20.54 -8.19 2.22
CA LEU A 587 -21.45 -7.58 1.24
C LEU A 587 -22.33 -6.53 1.90
N GLU A 588 -22.74 -6.79 3.13
CA GLU A 588 -23.59 -5.91 3.94
C GLU A 588 -22.83 -4.67 4.43
N GLY A 589 -21.57 -4.78 4.74
CA GLY A 589 -20.75 -3.69 5.24
C GLY A 589 -20.64 -2.50 4.27
N GLN A 590 -20.82 -2.72 2.98
CA GLN A 590 -20.87 -1.64 1.99
C GLN A 590 -22.08 -0.70 2.18
N PHE A 591 -23.11 -1.15 2.88
CA PHE A 591 -24.33 -0.38 3.13
C PHE A 591 -24.39 0.23 4.52
N SER A 592 -23.30 0.16 5.29
CA SER A 592 -23.15 0.87 6.56
C SER A 592 -23.01 2.36 6.29
N ARG A 593 -23.94 3.14 6.80
CA ARG A 593 -23.87 4.60 6.66
C ARG A 593 -22.84 5.20 7.62
N PHE A 594 -22.13 6.20 7.17
CA PHE A 594 -21.33 7.07 8.01
C PHE A 594 -21.83 8.50 7.92
N GLU A 595 -21.63 9.22 9.00
CA GLU A 595 -21.88 10.65 9.10
C GLU A 595 -20.65 11.32 9.72
N TYR A 596 -20.26 12.46 9.17
CA TYR A 596 -19.18 13.27 9.69
C TYR A 596 -19.66 14.72 9.85
N PRO A 597 -19.45 15.37 11.02
CA PRO A 597 -18.88 14.79 12.25
C PRO A 597 -19.78 13.68 12.82
N ALA A 598 -19.15 12.63 13.36
CA ALA A 598 -19.89 11.58 14.05
C ALA A 598 -20.53 12.14 15.35
N PRO A 599 -21.67 11.59 15.81
CA PRO A 599 -22.28 12.06 17.04
C PRO A 599 -21.30 12.12 18.21
N GLY A 600 -21.24 13.29 18.88
CA GLY A 600 -20.34 13.55 20.00
C GLY A 600 -18.87 13.82 19.62
N HIS A 601 -18.56 13.96 18.32
CA HIS A 601 -17.22 14.30 17.84
C HIS A 601 -17.22 15.68 17.18
N SER A 602 -16.05 16.32 17.21
CA SER A 602 -15.83 17.62 16.54
C SER A 602 -15.44 17.44 15.07
N ARG A 603 -15.50 18.55 14.34
CA ARG A 603 -14.86 18.66 13.02
C ARG A 603 -13.35 18.52 13.14
N VAL A 604 -12.69 18.18 12.04
CA VAL A 604 -11.23 18.19 11.94
C VAL A 604 -10.73 19.62 11.87
N HIS A 605 -9.77 19.96 12.74
CA HIS A 605 -9.05 21.24 12.80
C HIS A 605 -7.53 21.06 12.63
N MET A 606 -7.03 19.84 12.81
CA MET A 606 -5.62 19.49 12.63
C MET A 606 -5.48 18.28 11.71
N LEU A 607 -4.56 18.36 10.77
CA LEU A 607 -4.19 17.25 9.90
C LEU A 607 -2.74 16.84 10.15
N TYR A 608 -2.52 15.61 10.60
CA TYR A 608 -1.23 14.96 10.62
C TYR A 608 -1.05 14.19 9.31
N ARG A 609 -0.16 14.68 8.47
CA ARG A 609 0.15 14.08 7.18
C ARG A 609 1.44 13.28 7.28
N TYR A 610 1.39 12.02 6.84
CA TYR A 610 2.50 11.11 6.88
C TYR A 610 2.94 10.75 5.47
N GLY A 611 4.04 11.33 5.01
CA GLY A 611 4.65 11.06 3.69
C GLY A 611 3.69 11.09 2.50
N SER A 612 4.15 10.73 1.33
CA SER A 612 3.46 10.56 0.05
C SER A 612 2.48 11.69 -0.37
N SER A 613 1.80 11.52 -1.49
CA SER A 613 0.97 12.58 -2.07
C SER A 613 -0.46 12.12 -2.36
N SER A 614 -1.45 12.73 -1.70
CA SER A 614 -2.84 12.66 -2.13
C SER A 614 -3.09 13.49 -3.38
N LEU A 615 -2.44 14.65 -3.51
CA LEU A 615 -2.53 15.50 -4.71
C LEU A 615 -2.13 14.72 -5.97
N GLY A 616 -1.08 13.88 -5.87
CA GLY A 616 -0.64 13.04 -6.98
C GLY A 616 -1.49 11.78 -7.21
N THR A 617 -2.26 11.31 -6.22
CA THR A 617 -2.88 9.98 -6.25
C THR A 617 -4.39 9.94 -6.13
N ILE A 618 -5.04 11.05 -5.77
CA ILE A 618 -6.49 11.11 -5.57
C ILE A 618 -7.09 12.14 -6.54
N PRO A 619 -8.23 11.82 -7.19
CA PRO A 619 -8.91 12.73 -8.11
C PRO A 619 -9.28 14.08 -7.48
N GLU A 620 -9.48 15.08 -8.33
CA GLU A 620 -9.92 16.43 -7.96
C GLU A 620 -8.97 17.13 -6.97
N SER A 621 -7.66 17.07 -7.27
CA SER A 621 -6.62 17.66 -6.42
C SER A 621 -6.82 19.15 -6.12
N GLY A 622 -7.55 19.88 -6.96
CA GLY A 622 -7.92 21.28 -6.69
C GLY A 622 -8.67 21.46 -5.39
N ARG A 623 -9.60 20.55 -5.06
CA ARG A 623 -10.33 20.61 -3.77
C ARG A 623 -9.45 20.26 -2.57
N PHE A 624 -8.44 19.42 -2.75
CA PHE A 624 -7.46 19.17 -1.68
C PHE A 624 -6.64 20.44 -1.40
N ILE A 625 -6.25 21.19 -2.43
CA ILE A 625 -5.53 22.46 -2.27
C ILE A 625 -6.41 23.47 -1.52
N GLU A 626 -7.69 23.59 -1.90
CA GLU A 626 -8.66 24.43 -1.21
C GLU A 626 -8.82 24.03 0.27
N ALA A 627 -8.94 22.72 0.54
CA ALA A 627 -9.03 22.19 1.90
C ALA A 627 -7.78 22.50 2.74
N TYR A 628 -6.58 22.35 2.17
CA TYR A 628 -5.34 22.72 2.87
C TYR A 628 -5.29 24.20 3.23
N ARG A 629 -5.87 25.07 2.41
CA ARG A 629 -5.91 26.52 2.62
C ARG A 629 -7.11 27.00 3.43
N HIS A 630 -8.05 26.11 3.72
CA HIS A 630 -9.28 26.48 4.41
C HIS A 630 -9.00 26.90 5.86
N PRO A 631 -9.60 28.00 6.35
CA PRO A 631 -9.31 28.51 7.71
C PRO A 631 -9.73 27.56 8.83
N SER A 632 -10.71 26.68 8.63
CA SER A 632 -11.08 25.67 9.63
C SER A 632 -9.99 24.63 9.89
N LEU A 633 -9.07 24.43 8.95
CA LEU A 633 -7.89 23.56 9.13
C LEU A 633 -6.76 24.38 9.76
N GLU A 634 -6.77 24.49 11.07
CA GLU A 634 -5.91 25.40 11.82
C GLU A 634 -4.43 24.99 11.82
N PHE A 635 -4.14 23.68 11.76
CA PHE A 635 -2.77 23.18 11.82
C PHE A 635 -2.55 21.99 10.91
N VAL A 636 -1.46 22.02 10.14
CA VAL A 636 -1.02 20.92 9.29
C VAL A 636 0.44 20.59 9.62
N VAL A 637 0.69 19.38 10.07
CA VAL A 637 2.04 18.82 10.20
C VAL A 637 2.29 17.74 9.16
N ASN A 638 3.43 17.80 8.49
CA ASN A 638 3.85 16.81 7.51
C ASN A 638 5.14 16.14 7.97
N GLN A 639 5.13 14.82 8.06
CA GLN A 639 6.31 13.99 8.32
C GLN A 639 6.71 13.31 7.03
N SER A 640 7.80 13.75 6.43
CA SER A 640 8.21 13.29 5.10
C SER A 640 9.72 13.17 4.95
N ILE A 641 10.14 12.39 3.95
CA ILE A 641 11.56 12.17 3.63
C ILE A 641 12.03 13.22 2.61
N TRP A 642 11.17 13.59 1.68
CA TRP A 642 11.43 14.53 0.60
C TRP A 642 10.40 15.66 0.60
N MET A 643 10.75 16.79 -0.03
CA MET A 643 9.81 17.86 -0.28
C MET A 643 8.86 17.43 -1.41
N GLU A 644 7.78 16.76 -1.02
CA GLU A 644 6.71 16.30 -1.91
C GLU A 644 5.54 17.28 -1.94
N ASN A 645 4.52 17.00 -2.77
CA ASN A 645 3.40 17.88 -2.99
C ASN A 645 2.78 18.43 -1.70
N GLU A 646 2.36 17.58 -0.77
CA GLU A 646 1.71 18.02 0.47
C GLU A 646 2.67 18.61 1.50
N ALA A 647 3.94 18.32 1.42
CA ALA A 647 4.91 18.96 2.30
C ALA A 647 4.92 20.50 2.13
N GLN A 648 4.61 20.99 0.92
CA GLN A 648 4.48 22.42 0.64
C GLN A 648 3.28 23.09 1.31
N PHE A 649 2.32 22.32 1.80
CA PHE A 649 1.12 22.83 2.48
C PHE A 649 1.18 22.68 3.99
N ALA A 650 2.28 22.21 4.55
CA ALA A 650 2.44 22.04 5.97
C ALA A 650 2.80 23.35 6.69
N ASP A 651 2.41 23.48 7.94
CA ASP A 651 2.87 24.54 8.84
C ASP A 651 4.20 24.13 9.50
N ILE A 652 4.31 22.84 9.85
CA ILE A 652 5.54 22.20 10.35
C ILE A 652 5.89 20.99 9.50
N ILE A 653 7.14 20.87 9.12
CA ILE A 653 7.70 19.71 8.42
C ILE A 653 8.67 18.98 9.36
N LEU A 654 8.44 17.70 9.57
CA LEU A 654 9.29 16.81 10.35
C LEU A 654 10.08 15.89 9.40
N PRO A 655 11.42 16.00 9.36
CA PRO A 655 12.24 15.24 8.42
C PRO A 655 12.37 13.78 8.86
N ALA A 656 11.79 12.88 8.08
CA ALA A 656 11.96 11.44 8.24
C ALA A 656 13.19 10.92 7.46
N CYS A 657 13.73 9.78 7.87
CA CYS A 657 14.82 9.12 7.16
C CYS A 657 14.32 7.98 6.28
N THR A 658 15.14 7.54 5.32
CA THR A 658 14.82 6.41 4.44
C THR A 658 14.97 5.07 5.15
N SER A 659 14.46 3.98 4.54
CA SER A 659 14.66 2.61 5.03
C SER A 659 16.14 2.21 5.17
N LEU A 660 17.05 2.86 4.46
CA LEU A 660 18.48 2.57 4.54
C LEU A 660 19.17 3.20 5.77
N GLU A 661 18.46 4.08 6.46
CA GLU A 661 18.95 4.87 7.59
C GLU A 661 18.38 4.42 8.95
N ARG A 662 17.59 3.34 8.94
CA ARG A 662 16.88 2.82 10.13
C ARG A 662 16.80 1.30 10.12
N TRP A 663 16.36 0.72 11.23
CA TRP A 663 16.11 -0.72 11.35
C TRP A 663 14.66 -1.05 11.05
N ASP A 664 14.46 -2.17 10.37
CA ASP A 664 13.15 -2.81 10.20
C ASP A 664 13.32 -4.29 9.85
N ILE A 665 12.23 -5.04 9.81
CA ILE A 665 12.21 -6.43 9.38
C ILE A 665 10.93 -6.66 8.58
N SER A 666 11.01 -7.33 7.44
CA SER A 666 9.84 -7.54 6.60
C SER A 666 10.00 -8.76 5.71
N GLU A 667 8.89 -9.28 5.24
CA GLU A 667 8.85 -10.41 4.32
C GLU A 667 8.69 -9.93 2.87
N TRP A 668 9.46 -10.48 1.97
CA TRP A 668 9.23 -10.42 0.53
C TRP A 668 8.50 -11.69 0.10
N ALA A 669 7.19 -11.60 0.05
CA ALA A 669 6.31 -12.73 -0.27
C ALA A 669 5.15 -12.28 -1.15
N ASN A 670 4.37 -11.33 -0.65
CA ASN A 670 3.09 -10.95 -1.18
C ASN A 670 2.91 -9.45 -1.03
N CYS A 671 3.36 -8.65 -1.99
CA CYS A 671 3.49 -7.20 -1.82
C CYS A 671 4.18 -6.84 -0.49
N ALA A 672 5.30 -7.50 -0.18
CA ALA A 672 6.01 -7.36 1.09
C ALA A 672 5.10 -7.56 2.33
N GLY A 673 4.14 -8.49 2.27
CA GLY A 673 3.22 -8.79 3.35
C GLY A 673 1.94 -7.94 3.40
N PHE A 674 1.71 -7.08 2.40
CA PHE A 674 0.49 -6.28 2.35
C PHE A 674 -0.77 -7.10 2.08
N LEU A 675 -0.63 -8.16 1.29
CA LEU A 675 -1.73 -9.04 0.95
C LEU A 675 -1.63 -10.35 1.73
N HIS A 676 -2.72 -11.08 1.73
CA HIS A 676 -2.77 -12.39 2.30
C HIS A 676 -1.79 -13.36 1.63
N HIS A 677 -1.12 -14.22 2.41
CA HIS A 677 -0.13 -15.17 1.91
C HIS A 677 -0.63 -16.04 0.75
N GLY A 678 -1.92 -16.27 0.66
CA GLY A 678 -2.53 -17.05 -0.40
C GLY A 678 -2.40 -16.49 -1.81
N GLN A 679 -2.03 -15.24 -1.98
CA GLN A 679 -1.91 -14.67 -3.33
C GLN A 679 -0.57 -14.96 -4.02
N ASN A 680 0.48 -15.19 -3.26
CA ASN A 680 1.81 -15.65 -3.71
C ASN A 680 2.28 -15.05 -5.05
N GLN A 681 3.01 -13.96 -5.02
CA GLN A 681 3.41 -13.29 -6.25
C GLN A 681 4.92 -13.26 -6.51
N VAL A 682 5.74 -13.62 -5.53
CA VAL A 682 7.19 -13.53 -5.64
C VAL A 682 7.83 -14.89 -5.96
N ASN A 683 8.97 -14.86 -6.65
CA ASN A 683 9.71 -16.06 -7.02
C ASN A 683 10.36 -16.76 -5.82
N HIS A 684 10.73 -15.99 -4.81
CA HIS A 684 11.38 -16.51 -3.59
C HIS A 684 10.78 -15.85 -2.37
N ARG A 685 10.10 -16.62 -1.53
CA ARG A 685 9.65 -16.14 -0.23
C ARG A 685 10.86 -15.90 0.66
N THR A 686 11.08 -14.66 1.06
CA THR A 686 12.31 -14.26 1.76
C THR A 686 12.00 -13.28 2.86
N VAL A 687 12.42 -13.56 4.08
CA VAL A 687 12.39 -12.58 5.16
C VAL A 687 13.70 -11.80 5.16
N ILE A 688 13.59 -10.48 5.18
CA ILE A 688 14.70 -9.55 5.04
C ILE A 688 14.85 -8.75 6.33
N MET A 689 16.05 -8.75 6.88
CA MET A 689 16.47 -7.77 7.85
C MET A 689 16.80 -6.47 7.13
N GLN A 690 16.00 -5.43 7.36
CA GLN A 690 16.30 -4.11 6.81
C GLN A 690 17.33 -3.44 7.73
N HIS A 691 18.60 -3.62 7.40
CA HIS A 691 19.70 -3.05 8.19
C HIS A 691 19.69 -1.53 8.13
N LYS A 692 20.01 -0.91 9.23
CA LYS A 692 20.47 0.49 9.25
C LYS A 692 21.82 0.54 8.55
N CYS A 693 21.83 0.83 7.27
CA CYS A 693 23.03 0.79 6.43
C CYS A 693 23.96 1.98 6.67
N ILE A 694 23.37 3.16 6.90
CA ILE A 694 24.07 4.42 7.18
C ILE A 694 23.38 5.16 8.34
N GLU A 695 24.07 6.13 8.93
CA GLU A 695 23.44 7.07 9.86
C GLU A 695 22.44 7.98 9.11
N PRO A 696 21.36 8.42 9.77
CA PRO A 696 20.44 9.37 9.19
C PRO A 696 21.13 10.64 8.71
N LEU A 697 20.76 11.11 7.51
CA LEU A 697 21.34 12.31 6.93
C LEU A 697 20.78 13.56 7.62
N GLY A 698 21.67 14.53 7.86
CA GLY A 698 21.29 15.76 8.57
C GLY A 698 20.82 15.48 9.98
N GLU A 699 19.65 16.00 10.32
CA GLU A 699 18.96 15.77 11.59
C GLU A 699 17.72 14.88 11.42
N SER A 700 17.54 14.22 10.25
CA SER A 700 16.40 13.34 10.03
C SER A 700 16.38 12.18 11.03
N LYS A 701 15.19 11.69 11.35
CA LYS A 701 14.98 10.59 12.29
C LYS A 701 14.11 9.51 11.65
N SER A 702 14.13 8.30 12.20
CA SER A 702 13.14 7.29 11.79
C SER A 702 11.73 7.71 12.21
N ASP A 703 10.74 7.21 11.49
CA ASP A 703 9.35 7.48 11.81
C ASP A 703 9.00 7.05 13.24
N TYR A 704 9.48 5.88 13.64
CA TYR A 704 9.34 5.38 15.00
C TYR A 704 9.89 6.37 16.05
N GLN A 705 11.09 6.92 15.81
CA GLN A 705 11.72 7.84 16.77
C GLN A 705 10.98 9.19 16.82
N ILE A 706 10.48 9.70 15.69
CA ILE A 706 9.68 10.94 15.65
C ILE A 706 8.40 10.77 16.48
N PHE A 707 7.67 9.68 16.28
CA PHE A 707 6.46 9.39 17.05
C PHE A 707 6.77 9.22 18.54
N LEU A 708 7.85 8.52 18.87
CA LEU A 708 8.29 8.35 20.26
C LEU A 708 8.63 9.69 20.92
N ASP A 709 9.30 10.59 20.21
CA ASP A 709 9.68 11.91 20.73
C ASP A 709 8.44 12.77 21.00
N ILE A 710 7.45 12.78 20.10
CA ILE A 710 6.17 13.48 20.30
C ILE A 710 5.42 12.89 21.49
N LEU A 711 5.29 11.57 21.55
CA LEU A 711 4.53 10.87 22.60
C LEU A 711 5.20 10.99 23.96
N THR A 712 6.53 11.05 24.01
CA THR A 712 7.27 11.27 25.25
C THR A 712 6.94 12.64 25.85
N ARG A 713 6.73 13.69 25.02
CA ARG A 713 6.29 14.99 25.51
C ARG A 713 4.83 14.98 26.00
N LEU A 714 4.03 14.07 25.45
CA LEU A 714 2.64 13.87 25.87
C LEU A 714 2.50 12.92 27.06
N GLY A 715 3.60 12.35 27.58
CA GLY A 715 3.60 11.38 28.68
C GLY A 715 3.15 9.98 28.27
N LEU A 716 3.23 9.64 26.98
CA LEU A 716 2.79 8.37 26.38
C LEU A 716 3.94 7.57 25.74
N GLY A 717 5.18 8.05 25.82
CA GLY A 717 6.33 7.44 25.15
C GLY A 717 6.67 6.06 25.71
N ALA A 718 6.56 5.84 27.00
CA ALA A 718 6.79 4.53 27.62
C ALA A 718 5.74 3.51 27.17
N LEU A 719 4.50 3.90 27.01
CA LEU A 719 3.45 3.04 26.48
C LEU A 719 3.64 2.72 25.00
N PHE A 720 4.03 3.70 24.20
CA PHE A 720 4.34 3.51 22.79
C PHE A 720 5.51 2.55 22.56
N SER A 721 6.59 2.74 23.30
CA SER A 721 7.83 1.97 23.16
C SER A 721 7.88 0.72 24.05
N GLU A 722 6.84 0.44 24.83
CA GLU A 722 6.83 -0.63 25.83
C GLU A 722 8.05 -0.59 26.76
N GLY A 723 8.29 0.59 27.32
CA GLY A 723 9.38 0.80 28.26
C GLY A 723 10.71 1.19 27.61
N GLY A 724 10.73 1.61 26.35
CA GLY A 724 11.91 2.14 25.66
C GLY A 724 12.55 1.18 24.67
N CYS A 725 11.81 0.21 24.15
CA CYS A 725 12.29 -0.62 23.03
C CYS A 725 12.77 0.24 21.86
N THR A 726 13.92 -0.12 21.32
CA THR A 726 14.46 0.43 20.07
C THR A 726 13.87 -0.32 18.87
N GLU A 727 14.05 0.21 17.65
CA GLU A 727 13.65 -0.49 16.42
C GLU A 727 14.33 -1.87 16.29
N LEU A 728 15.59 -2.00 16.70
CA LEU A 728 16.30 -3.28 16.64
C LEU A 728 15.71 -4.32 17.62
N ASP A 729 15.24 -3.87 18.77
CA ASP A 729 14.53 -4.73 19.72
C ASP A 729 13.19 -5.20 19.13
N TRP A 730 12.47 -4.32 18.48
CA TRP A 730 11.25 -4.66 17.76
C TRP A 730 11.51 -5.68 16.65
N CYS A 731 12.60 -5.52 15.87
CA CYS A 731 13.01 -6.51 14.87
C CYS A 731 13.23 -7.89 15.49
N LYS A 732 13.92 -7.94 16.63
CA LYS A 732 14.14 -9.21 17.33
C LYS A 732 12.85 -9.82 17.85
N ARG A 733 11.96 -9.02 18.42
CA ARG A 733 10.64 -9.49 18.92
C ARG A 733 9.81 -10.08 17.79
N ILE A 734 9.79 -9.45 16.61
CA ILE A 734 9.10 -9.94 15.42
C ILE A 734 9.75 -11.24 14.93
N PHE A 735 11.08 -11.30 14.90
CA PHE A 735 11.81 -12.52 14.58
C PHE A 735 11.42 -13.67 15.52
N ASP A 736 11.45 -13.45 16.83
CA ASP A 736 11.16 -14.47 17.84
C ASP A 736 9.70 -14.95 17.80
N SER A 737 8.76 -14.09 17.37
CA SER A 737 7.33 -14.43 17.26
C SER A 737 6.97 -15.18 15.97
N SER A 738 7.89 -15.19 14.99
CA SER A 738 7.73 -15.88 13.70
C SER A 738 8.20 -17.32 13.75
N ASP A 739 8.16 -17.99 12.61
CA ASP A 739 8.76 -19.31 12.45
C ASP A 739 10.27 -19.26 12.08
N LEU A 740 10.85 -18.06 11.95
CA LEU A 740 12.28 -17.89 11.64
C LEU A 740 13.23 -18.61 12.61
N PRO A 741 13.00 -18.60 13.94
CA PRO A 741 13.88 -19.32 14.87
C PRO A 741 14.01 -20.82 14.60
N LYS A 742 13.05 -21.41 13.87
CA LYS A 742 13.11 -22.80 13.44
C LYS A 742 14.09 -23.02 12.29
N LEU A 743 14.42 -21.99 11.55
CA LEU A 743 15.25 -22.03 10.33
C LEU A 743 16.67 -21.48 10.56
N VAL A 744 16.80 -20.45 11.38
CA VAL A 744 18.06 -19.70 11.53
C VAL A 744 18.16 -19.07 12.92
N SER A 745 19.37 -18.95 13.46
CA SER A 745 19.59 -18.21 14.71
C SER A 745 19.48 -16.70 14.45
N TRP A 746 19.07 -15.93 15.47
CA TRP A 746 19.05 -14.46 15.38
C TRP A 746 20.40 -13.88 14.96
N LYS A 747 21.48 -14.39 15.51
CA LYS A 747 22.85 -13.92 15.21
C LYS A 747 23.19 -14.13 13.73
N ASP A 748 22.90 -15.29 13.19
CA ASP A 748 23.18 -15.60 11.79
C ASP A 748 22.26 -14.84 10.86
N PHE A 749 20.98 -14.69 11.22
CA PHE A 749 20.01 -13.89 10.47
C PHE A 749 20.45 -12.42 10.42
N LEU A 750 20.79 -11.82 11.56
CA LEU A 750 21.28 -10.44 11.64
C LEU A 750 22.54 -10.21 10.81
N LYS A 751 23.44 -11.19 10.79
CA LYS A 751 24.70 -11.12 10.02
C LYS A 751 24.48 -11.31 8.53
N LYS A 752 23.69 -12.31 8.11
CA LYS A 752 23.39 -12.61 6.71
C LYS A 752 22.44 -11.57 6.12
N GLY A 753 21.45 -11.16 6.90
CA GLY A 753 20.46 -10.14 6.58
C GLY A 753 19.21 -10.67 5.86
N TYR A 754 19.14 -11.95 5.54
CA TYR A 754 17.94 -12.56 4.97
C TYR A 754 17.85 -14.07 5.27
N GLN A 755 16.62 -14.57 5.21
CA GLN A 755 16.34 -16.00 5.22
C GLN A 755 15.34 -16.32 4.11
N MET A 756 15.76 -17.15 3.16
CA MET A 756 14.88 -17.70 2.16
C MET A 756 14.08 -18.86 2.74
N VAL A 757 12.77 -18.85 2.56
CA VAL A 757 11.86 -19.91 3.00
C VAL A 757 11.69 -20.90 1.85
N ALA A 758 11.89 -22.18 2.15
CA ALA A 758 11.68 -23.24 1.16
C ALA A 758 10.21 -23.26 0.71
N PRO A 759 9.92 -23.54 -0.56
CA PRO A 759 8.57 -23.86 -0.96
C PRO A 759 8.15 -25.14 -0.23
N GLY A 760 6.97 -25.15 0.37
CA GLY A 760 6.47 -26.30 1.11
C GLY A 760 6.32 -27.53 0.22
N SER A 761 6.16 -28.68 0.87
CA SER A 761 5.75 -29.89 0.16
C SER A 761 4.42 -29.65 -0.57
N ARG A 762 4.15 -30.43 -1.62
CA ARG A 762 2.89 -30.32 -2.35
C ARG A 762 1.64 -30.45 -1.47
N ALA A 763 1.76 -31.21 -0.38
CA ALA A 763 0.69 -31.40 0.61
C ALA A 763 0.43 -30.15 1.47
N SER A 764 1.39 -29.22 1.58
CA SER A 764 1.26 -27.97 2.34
C SER A 764 0.92 -26.75 1.47
N GLN A 765 0.82 -26.91 0.15
CA GLN A 765 0.43 -25.85 -0.76
C GLN A 765 -1.08 -25.78 -0.90
N ALA A 766 -1.60 -24.57 -1.04
CA ALA A 766 -3.01 -24.39 -1.31
C ALA A 766 -3.39 -25.00 -2.67
N PRO A 767 -4.60 -25.58 -2.77
CA PRO A 767 -5.14 -26.03 -4.04
C PRO A 767 -5.41 -24.86 -4.99
N VAL A 768 -5.75 -25.14 -6.25
CA VAL A 768 -6.11 -24.11 -7.22
C VAL A 768 -7.39 -23.40 -6.78
N ASP A 769 -7.37 -22.07 -6.81
CA ASP A 769 -8.53 -21.25 -6.42
C ASP A 769 -9.80 -21.64 -7.18
N MET A 770 -10.95 -21.58 -6.51
CA MET A 770 -12.28 -21.97 -7.01
C MET A 770 -12.42 -23.42 -7.50
N ARG A 771 -11.36 -24.24 -7.49
CA ARG A 771 -11.42 -25.66 -7.84
C ARG A 771 -12.34 -26.44 -6.92
N TRP A 772 -12.31 -26.12 -5.63
CA TRP A 772 -13.16 -26.72 -4.61
C TRP A 772 -14.66 -26.51 -4.94
N PHE A 773 -15.02 -25.31 -5.38
CA PHE A 773 -16.39 -24.98 -5.73
C PHE A 773 -16.83 -25.69 -7.03
N ALA A 774 -16.00 -25.62 -8.06
CA ALA A 774 -16.27 -26.27 -9.33
C ALA A 774 -16.45 -27.79 -9.19
N GLN A 775 -15.73 -28.43 -8.31
CA GLN A 775 -15.73 -29.88 -8.09
C GLN A 775 -16.57 -30.34 -6.89
N GLY A 776 -17.19 -29.40 -6.16
CA GLY A 776 -17.99 -29.72 -4.97
C GLY A 776 -17.18 -30.26 -3.80
N ARG A 777 -15.88 -29.91 -3.70
CA ARG A 777 -14.97 -30.44 -2.67
C ARG A 777 -14.59 -29.35 -1.66
N SER A 778 -15.37 -29.24 -0.59
CA SER A 778 -15.11 -28.28 0.50
C SER A 778 -13.75 -28.44 1.20
N LYS A 779 -13.18 -29.65 1.16
CA LYS A 779 -11.85 -29.92 1.75
C LYS A 779 -10.70 -29.19 1.04
N ASP A 780 -10.92 -28.70 -0.15
CA ASP A 780 -9.91 -28.05 -0.99
C ASP A 780 -10.04 -26.51 -0.96
N VAL A 781 -10.73 -25.96 0.03
CA VAL A 781 -10.80 -24.53 0.22
C VAL A 781 -9.38 -23.99 0.43
N PRO A 782 -8.94 -23.04 -0.41
CA PRO A 782 -7.55 -22.59 -0.40
C PRO A 782 -7.33 -21.51 0.65
N GLU A 783 -7.30 -21.91 1.91
CA GLU A 783 -6.91 -21.01 2.98
C GLU A 783 -5.45 -21.26 3.37
N PRO A 784 -4.62 -20.20 3.37
CA PRO A 784 -3.20 -20.33 3.64
C PRO A 784 -2.87 -20.67 5.09
N ILE A 785 -3.81 -20.46 5.99
CA ILE A 785 -3.69 -20.69 7.40
C ILE A 785 -4.91 -21.49 7.83
N PRO A 786 -4.75 -22.52 8.68
CA PRO A 786 -5.87 -23.32 9.14
C PRO A 786 -6.95 -22.44 9.76
N LEU A 787 -8.07 -22.33 9.09
CA LEU A 787 -9.25 -21.70 9.66
C LEU A 787 -9.88 -22.58 10.71
N PRO A 788 -10.59 -22.02 11.70
CA PRO A 788 -11.46 -22.80 12.56
C PRO A 788 -12.41 -23.67 11.73
N ALA A 789 -12.70 -24.88 12.20
CA ALA A 789 -13.52 -25.87 11.49
C ALA A 789 -14.87 -25.30 11.00
N GLN A 790 -15.48 -24.43 11.79
CA GLN A 790 -16.74 -23.77 11.42
C GLN A 790 -16.65 -22.94 10.14
N TYR A 791 -15.52 -22.30 9.86
CA TYR A 791 -15.31 -21.57 8.61
C TYR A 791 -15.19 -22.53 7.41
N SER A 792 -14.47 -23.63 7.61
CA SER A 792 -14.39 -24.68 6.60
C SER A 792 -15.77 -25.29 6.28
N ASP A 793 -16.61 -25.45 7.31
CA ASP A 793 -17.97 -25.93 7.16
C ASP A 793 -18.89 -24.92 6.44
N GLU A 794 -18.69 -23.63 6.65
CA GLU A 794 -19.43 -22.59 5.93
C GLU A 794 -19.07 -22.55 4.44
N PHE A 795 -17.81 -22.60 4.10
CA PHE A 795 -17.36 -22.74 2.70
C PHE A 795 -17.84 -24.06 2.08
N GLY A 796 -17.99 -25.11 2.85
CA GLY A 796 -18.57 -26.36 2.41
C GLY A 796 -20.01 -26.26 1.91
N LYS A 797 -20.73 -25.22 2.30
CA LYS A 797 -22.10 -24.94 1.86
C LYS A 797 -22.21 -24.16 0.55
N GLY A 798 -21.08 -23.68 0.00
CA GLY A 798 -21.01 -22.92 -1.25
C GLY A 798 -20.33 -21.58 -1.09
N LEU A 799 -20.56 -20.66 -2.04
CA LEU A 799 -20.03 -19.31 -2.01
C LEU A 799 -20.68 -18.45 -0.91
N PRO A 800 -20.00 -17.43 -0.39
CA PRO A 800 -20.57 -16.51 0.62
C PRO A 800 -21.52 -15.48 -0.03
N THR A 801 -22.48 -16.00 -0.80
CA THR A 801 -23.62 -15.30 -1.36
C THR A 801 -24.89 -15.76 -0.66
N GLN A 802 -26.01 -15.09 -0.88
CA GLN A 802 -27.28 -15.49 -0.28
C GLN A 802 -27.73 -16.89 -0.73
N SER A 803 -27.45 -17.25 -1.99
CA SER A 803 -27.81 -18.53 -2.59
C SER A 803 -26.77 -19.66 -2.35
N GLY A 804 -25.60 -19.34 -1.88
CA GLY A 804 -24.45 -20.25 -1.87
C GLY A 804 -23.86 -20.52 -3.26
N LYS A 805 -24.34 -19.83 -4.30
CA LYS A 805 -23.95 -20.00 -5.70
C LYS A 805 -23.52 -18.68 -6.31
N PHE A 806 -23.05 -18.70 -7.56
CA PHE A 806 -22.95 -17.48 -8.35
C PHE A 806 -24.33 -16.89 -8.61
N GLU A 807 -24.47 -15.60 -8.42
CA GLU A 807 -25.72 -14.88 -8.61
C GLU A 807 -25.63 -13.97 -9.83
N PHE A 808 -26.26 -14.34 -10.95
CA PHE A 808 -26.35 -13.46 -12.13
C PHE A 808 -27.18 -12.21 -11.84
N VAL A 809 -28.10 -12.30 -10.87
CA VAL A 809 -28.80 -11.17 -10.27
C VAL A 809 -28.33 -11.08 -8.83
N ALA A 810 -27.62 -10.02 -8.50
CA ALA A 810 -27.00 -9.85 -7.18
C ALA A 810 -28.08 -9.61 -6.10
N GLN A 811 -28.38 -10.62 -5.28
CA GLN A 811 -29.43 -10.51 -4.25
C GLN A 811 -29.08 -9.51 -3.16
N SER A 812 -27.79 -9.37 -2.84
CA SER A 812 -27.31 -8.34 -1.90
C SER A 812 -27.63 -6.92 -2.38
N LEU A 813 -27.44 -6.61 -3.67
CA LEU A 813 -27.83 -5.33 -4.24
C LEU A 813 -29.35 -5.16 -4.28
N ARG A 814 -30.09 -6.21 -4.66
CA ARG A 814 -31.56 -6.19 -4.69
C ARG A 814 -32.14 -5.88 -3.30
N ARG A 815 -31.53 -6.36 -2.24
CA ARG A 815 -31.98 -6.17 -0.87
C ARG A 815 -31.68 -4.76 -0.34
N PHE A 816 -30.49 -4.21 -0.63
CA PHE A 816 -29.99 -2.98 -0.03
C PHE A 816 -30.09 -1.75 -0.94
N GLU A 817 -30.10 -1.94 -2.25
CA GLU A 817 -29.90 -0.89 -3.25
C GLU A 817 -30.94 -0.93 -4.38
N ALA A 818 -32.19 -1.22 -4.05
CA ALA A 818 -33.27 -1.34 -5.05
C ALA A 818 -33.40 -0.11 -5.98
N GLU A 819 -32.91 1.07 -5.58
CA GLU A 819 -33.07 2.33 -6.30
C GLU A 819 -31.76 2.99 -6.77
N ASP A 820 -30.64 2.29 -6.79
CA ASP A 820 -29.41 2.82 -7.38
C ASP A 820 -29.32 2.47 -8.87
N PRO A 821 -29.64 3.41 -9.79
CA PRO A 821 -29.62 3.13 -11.21
C PRO A 821 -28.21 2.92 -11.76
N GLU A 822 -27.19 3.40 -11.06
CA GLU A 822 -25.77 3.23 -11.42
C GLU A 822 -25.20 1.91 -10.88
N ARG A 823 -25.94 1.21 -10.00
CA ARG A 823 -25.54 -0.09 -9.44
C ARG A 823 -26.73 -1.05 -9.30
N PRO A 824 -27.45 -1.37 -10.39
CA PRO A 824 -28.64 -2.22 -10.35
C PRO A 824 -28.32 -3.68 -10.00
N ALA A 825 -29.25 -4.42 -9.40
CA ALA A 825 -29.07 -5.82 -9.04
C ALA A 825 -28.78 -6.73 -10.24
N LEU A 826 -29.52 -6.58 -11.33
CA LEU A 826 -29.18 -7.15 -12.63
C LEU A 826 -28.16 -6.24 -13.31
N ASN A 827 -26.97 -6.75 -13.62
CA ASN A 827 -25.97 -5.97 -14.32
C ASN A 827 -26.49 -5.49 -15.68
N ARG A 828 -26.21 -4.22 -16.00
CA ARG A 828 -26.67 -3.59 -17.24
C ARG A 828 -25.55 -2.77 -17.87
N TYR A 829 -25.61 -2.59 -19.18
CA TYR A 829 -24.77 -1.58 -19.82
C TYR A 829 -25.23 -0.18 -19.40
N LEU A 830 -24.28 0.61 -18.97
CA LEU A 830 -24.47 2.02 -18.61
C LEU A 830 -23.44 2.86 -19.36
N ALA A 831 -23.88 3.97 -19.92
CA ALA A 831 -22.97 4.94 -20.48
C ALA A 831 -22.23 5.70 -19.34
N SER A 832 -20.97 5.99 -19.56
CA SER A 832 -20.20 6.81 -18.61
C SER A 832 -20.80 8.21 -18.51
N TRP A 833 -20.98 8.70 -17.28
CA TRP A 833 -21.48 10.07 -17.04
C TRP A 833 -20.49 11.18 -17.49
N GLU A 834 -19.22 10.88 -17.67
CA GLU A 834 -18.22 11.69 -18.38
C GLU A 834 -17.44 10.78 -19.32
N GLY A 835 -17.65 10.98 -20.62
CA GLY A 835 -17.05 10.14 -21.67
C GLY A 835 -17.50 10.61 -23.03
N ARG A 836 -16.97 10.01 -24.08
CA ARG A 836 -17.26 10.37 -25.49
C ARG A 836 -18.73 10.16 -25.88
N GLY A 837 -19.48 9.39 -25.12
CA GLY A 837 -20.93 9.22 -25.26
C GLY A 837 -21.74 10.42 -24.75
N ASN A 838 -21.11 11.40 -24.08
CA ASN A 838 -21.75 12.64 -23.66
C ASN A 838 -21.44 13.74 -24.68
N PRO A 839 -22.38 14.06 -25.62
CA PRO A 839 -22.09 14.94 -26.74
C PRO A 839 -21.73 16.36 -26.32
N ASP A 840 -22.38 16.92 -25.31
CA ASP A 840 -22.18 18.31 -24.89
C ASP A 840 -20.75 18.53 -24.32
N GLN A 841 -20.26 17.57 -23.56
CA GLN A 841 -18.90 17.62 -23.01
C GLN A 841 -17.86 17.25 -24.07
N ALA A 842 -18.12 16.25 -24.90
CA ALA A 842 -17.22 15.76 -25.93
C ALA A 842 -16.96 16.79 -27.05
N VAL A 843 -17.86 17.72 -27.32
CA VAL A 843 -17.63 18.86 -28.25
C VAL A 843 -16.53 19.77 -27.71
N ARG A 844 -16.55 20.06 -26.42
CA ARG A 844 -15.59 20.98 -25.79
C ARG A 844 -14.27 20.30 -25.43
N PHE A 845 -14.33 19.03 -24.98
CA PHE A 845 -13.19 18.24 -24.55
C PHE A 845 -13.22 16.87 -25.24
N PRO A 846 -12.74 16.78 -26.49
CA PRO A 846 -12.97 15.60 -27.34
C PRO A 846 -12.06 14.40 -27.06
N LEU A 847 -11.06 14.53 -26.20
CA LEU A 847 -10.12 13.46 -25.90
C LEU A 847 -10.41 12.87 -24.52
N GLN A 848 -10.43 11.54 -24.41
CA GLN A 848 -10.57 10.88 -23.12
C GLN A 848 -9.21 10.59 -22.50
N LEU A 849 -8.98 11.14 -21.32
CA LEU A 849 -7.78 10.87 -20.52
C LEU A 849 -7.93 9.53 -19.79
N ILE A 850 -6.94 8.66 -19.96
CA ILE A 850 -6.74 7.47 -19.15
C ILE A 850 -5.47 7.60 -18.32
N THR A 851 -5.53 7.25 -17.05
CA THR A 851 -4.42 7.35 -16.11
C THR A 851 -4.05 5.97 -15.58
N ALA A 852 -2.87 5.49 -15.95
CA ALA A 852 -2.30 4.25 -15.44
C ALA A 852 -1.33 4.53 -14.29
N HIS A 853 -1.06 3.54 -13.45
CA HIS A 853 0.02 3.64 -12.47
C HIS A 853 1.37 3.72 -13.20
N PRO A 854 2.34 4.47 -12.66
CA PRO A 854 3.63 4.64 -13.33
C PRO A 854 4.44 3.35 -13.33
N ARG A 855 5.09 3.06 -14.45
CA ARG A 855 5.91 1.85 -14.64
C ARG A 855 7.20 1.85 -13.82
N TYR A 856 7.76 3.03 -13.58
CA TYR A 856 9.09 3.19 -12.97
C TYR A 856 9.05 3.73 -11.54
N SER A 857 7.88 4.06 -11.04
CA SER A 857 7.67 4.55 -9.69
C SER A 857 6.51 3.81 -9.02
N PHE A 858 6.66 3.51 -7.76
CA PHE A 858 5.56 2.99 -6.97
C PHE A 858 4.71 4.17 -6.47
N HIS A 859 3.62 4.49 -7.15
CA HIS A 859 2.90 5.76 -6.98
C HIS A 859 3.86 6.95 -7.07
N THR A 860 3.81 7.88 -6.14
CA THR A 860 4.71 9.04 -6.07
C THR A 860 6.12 8.73 -5.54
N TYR A 861 6.41 7.48 -5.15
CA TYR A 861 7.61 7.15 -4.37
C TYR A 861 8.94 7.55 -5.03
N ALA A 862 9.13 7.26 -6.31
CA ALA A 862 10.39 7.53 -7.00
C ALA A 862 10.36 8.75 -7.91
N ASP A 863 9.18 9.35 -8.11
CA ASP A 863 9.03 10.56 -8.93
C ASP A 863 9.44 11.83 -8.15
N GLY A 864 9.85 12.85 -8.85
CA GLY A 864 10.12 14.17 -8.28
C GLY A 864 11.29 14.24 -7.30
N LYS A 865 12.16 13.22 -7.23
CA LYS A 865 13.31 13.18 -6.30
C LYS A 865 14.65 13.47 -6.97
N GLU A 866 14.65 13.94 -8.21
CA GLU A 866 15.87 14.11 -8.99
C GLU A 866 16.75 12.85 -8.99
N SER A 867 16.11 11.70 -9.04
CA SER A 867 16.74 10.39 -9.07
C SER A 867 16.94 9.90 -10.51
N SER A 868 17.65 8.78 -10.67
CA SER A 868 17.84 8.16 -11.99
C SER A 868 16.52 7.74 -12.68
N VAL A 869 15.42 7.63 -11.96
CA VAL A 869 14.10 7.39 -12.54
C VAL A 869 13.63 8.62 -13.35
N SER A 870 13.96 9.81 -12.90
CA SER A 870 13.60 11.07 -13.58
C SER A 870 14.27 11.25 -14.95
N ASP A 871 15.31 10.46 -15.24
CA ASP A 871 16.01 10.49 -16.54
C ASP A 871 15.45 9.47 -17.56
N ILE A 872 14.45 8.69 -17.16
CA ILE A 872 13.77 7.74 -18.05
C ILE A 872 12.74 8.49 -18.89
N ARG A 873 12.92 8.52 -20.20
CA ARG A 873 12.07 9.30 -21.13
C ARG A 873 10.60 8.90 -21.15
N ASP A 874 10.29 7.65 -20.84
CA ASP A 874 8.91 7.17 -20.70
C ASP A 874 8.23 7.68 -19.42
N HIS A 875 9.02 8.19 -18.48
CA HIS A 875 8.56 8.74 -17.21
C HIS A 875 8.51 10.27 -17.23
N ARG A 876 9.64 10.93 -17.59
CA ARG A 876 9.73 12.38 -17.76
C ARG A 876 10.63 12.75 -18.93
N ILE A 877 10.29 13.85 -19.60
CA ILE A 877 11.07 14.39 -20.73
C ILE A 877 11.66 15.74 -20.33
N LEU A 878 12.98 15.89 -20.51
CA LEU A 878 13.69 17.13 -20.25
C LEU A 878 13.50 18.11 -21.41
N VAL A 879 12.88 19.25 -21.14
CA VAL A 879 12.71 20.36 -22.10
C VAL A 879 13.07 21.65 -21.39
N GLY A 880 13.98 22.45 -21.96
CA GLY A 880 14.37 23.74 -21.41
C GLY A 880 14.85 23.71 -19.96
N GLY A 881 15.51 22.65 -19.55
CA GLY A 881 16.03 22.47 -18.16
C GLY A 881 15.02 21.94 -17.13
N PHE A 882 13.76 21.74 -17.51
CA PHE A 882 12.72 21.17 -16.64
C PHE A 882 12.29 19.79 -17.14
N ARG A 883 12.01 18.84 -16.22
CA ARG A 883 11.57 17.48 -16.54
C ARG A 883 10.04 17.39 -16.46
N TYR A 884 9.39 17.47 -17.62
CA TYR A 884 7.94 17.42 -17.74
C TYR A 884 7.38 16.01 -17.70
N TRP A 885 6.20 15.87 -17.13
CA TRP A 885 5.40 14.64 -17.18
C TRP A 885 5.02 14.30 -18.62
N VAL A 886 4.86 13.01 -18.93
CA VAL A 886 4.62 12.56 -20.31
C VAL A 886 3.14 12.30 -20.55
N VAL A 887 2.60 12.85 -21.63
CA VAL A 887 1.27 12.51 -22.14
C VAL A 887 1.39 11.89 -23.53
N ARG A 888 0.85 10.69 -23.69
CA ARG A 888 0.82 9.95 -24.96
C ARG A 888 -0.42 10.34 -25.73
N ILE A 889 -0.25 10.72 -26.99
CA ILE A 889 -1.31 11.16 -27.88
C ILE A 889 -1.21 10.44 -29.23
N ASN A 890 -2.35 10.02 -29.78
CA ASN A 890 -2.38 9.39 -31.11
C ASN A 890 -1.83 10.33 -32.19
N GLU A 891 -1.10 9.77 -33.17
CA GLU A 891 -0.48 10.49 -34.28
C GLU A 891 -1.48 11.36 -35.05
N GLY A 892 -2.69 10.83 -35.34
CA GLY A 892 -3.75 11.55 -36.05
C GLY A 892 -4.31 12.72 -35.22
N ASP A 893 -4.46 12.53 -33.92
CA ASP A 893 -4.98 13.56 -33.01
C ASP A 893 -3.91 14.64 -32.75
N ALA A 894 -2.64 14.27 -32.69
CA ALA A 894 -1.51 15.19 -32.61
C ALA A 894 -1.38 16.06 -33.87
N ALA A 895 -1.49 15.44 -35.07
CA ALA A 895 -1.42 16.16 -36.35
C ALA A 895 -2.52 17.22 -36.50
N LYS A 896 -3.78 16.88 -36.09
CA LYS A 896 -4.90 17.84 -36.09
C LYS A 896 -4.66 19.06 -35.23
N ARG A 897 -3.78 18.97 -34.22
CA ARG A 897 -3.43 20.00 -33.23
C ARG A 897 -2.08 20.67 -33.48
N GLY A 898 -1.38 20.27 -34.57
CA GLY A 898 -0.03 20.75 -34.88
C GLY A 898 1.03 20.34 -33.85
N ILE A 899 0.76 19.28 -33.04
CA ILE A 899 1.65 18.79 -32.01
C ILE A 899 2.66 17.81 -32.61
N ARG A 900 3.92 17.98 -32.24
CA ARG A 900 5.04 17.14 -32.64
C ARG A 900 5.61 16.41 -31.42
N GLN A 901 6.42 15.40 -31.68
CA GLN A 901 7.12 14.65 -30.62
C GLN A 901 7.91 15.59 -29.70
N HIS A 902 7.70 15.43 -28.37
CA HIS A 902 8.30 16.23 -27.31
C HIS A 902 7.92 17.73 -27.26
N ASP A 903 6.94 18.17 -28.03
CA ASP A 903 6.36 19.49 -27.83
C ASP A 903 5.76 19.60 -26.43
N LEU A 904 5.90 20.75 -25.79
CA LEU A 904 5.13 21.03 -24.57
C LEU A 904 3.67 21.28 -24.93
N VAL A 905 2.78 20.62 -24.21
CA VAL A 905 1.35 20.70 -24.42
C VAL A 905 0.63 21.02 -23.11
N LYS A 906 -0.46 21.77 -23.23
CA LYS A 906 -1.41 22.03 -22.16
C LYS A 906 -2.53 21.02 -22.27
N VAL A 907 -2.62 20.13 -21.27
CA VAL A 907 -3.76 19.22 -21.07
C VAL A 907 -4.73 19.90 -20.13
N HIS A 908 -5.98 20.08 -20.51
CA HIS A 908 -6.91 20.87 -19.70
C HIS A 908 -8.37 20.46 -19.87
N ASN A 909 -9.16 20.81 -18.87
CA ASN A 909 -10.62 20.79 -18.91
C ASN A 909 -11.19 21.90 -18.00
N SER A 910 -12.46 21.80 -17.60
CA SER A 910 -13.08 22.79 -16.71
C SER A 910 -12.55 22.78 -15.26
N ARG A 911 -11.86 21.71 -14.86
CA ARG A 911 -11.31 21.53 -13.49
C ARG A 911 -9.91 22.11 -13.32
N GLY A 912 -9.11 22.14 -14.39
CA GLY A 912 -7.72 22.61 -14.30
C GLY A 912 -6.94 22.47 -15.59
N ALA A 913 -5.62 22.72 -15.48
CA ALA A 913 -4.69 22.59 -16.57
C ALA A 913 -3.31 22.09 -16.09
N VAL A 914 -2.69 21.26 -16.91
CA VAL A 914 -1.38 20.67 -16.63
C VAL A 914 -0.50 20.76 -17.87
N ILE A 915 0.77 21.11 -17.70
CA ILE A 915 1.75 21.11 -18.79
C ILE A 915 2.49 19.78 -18.81
N CYS A 916 2.45 19.12 -19.96
CA CYS A 916 3.14 17.85 -20.20
C CYS A 916 4.03 17.94 -21.45
N ALA A 917 4.94 16.98 -21.60
CA ALA A 917 5.64 16.75 -22.86
C ALA A 917 4.88 15.69 -23.67
N ALA A 918 4.62 15.96 -24.93
CA ALA A 918 3.89 15.04 -25.80
C ALA A 918 4.76 13.87 -26.25
N ASP A 919 4.25 12.66 -26.07
CA ASP A 919 4.73 11.45 -26.73
C ASP A 919 3.73 11.05 -27.82
N VAL A 920 4.08 11.39 -29.09
CA VAL A 920 3.21 11.13 -30.24
C VAL A 920 3.41 9.69 -30.70
N THR A 921 2.35 8.89 -30.66
CA THR A 921 2.47 7.43 -30.84
C THR A 921 1.23 6.80 -31.49
N ALA A 922 1.45 5.73 -32.25
CA ALA A 922 0.37 4.89 -32.80
C ALA A 922 -0.20 3.87 -31.77
N THR A 923 0.41 3.77 -30.58
CA THR A 923 0.03 2.76 -29.58
C THR A 923 -1.17 3.13 -28.72
N VAL A 924 -1.75 4.31 -28.93
CA VAL A 924 -2.95 4.79 -28.23
C VAL A 924 -4.08 4.98 -29.23
N LEU A 925 -5.30 4.55 -28.88
CA LEU A 925 -6.48 4.68 -29.72
C LEU A 925 -6.77 6.16 -30.08
N PRO A 926 -7.15 6.48 -31.32
CA PRO A 926 -7.61 7.83 -31.67
C PRO A 926 -8.74 8.32 -30.74
N GLY A 927 -8.64 9.56 -30.28
CA GLY A 927 -9.56 10.16 -29.31
C GLY A 927 -9.28 9.81 -27.86
N VAL A 928 -8.15 9.17 -27.57
CA VAL A 928 -7.67 8.85 -26.22
C VAL A 928 -6.29 9.45 -26.01
N VAL A 929 -6.05 9.97 -24.83
CA VAL A 929 -4.73 10.35 -24.35
C VAL A 929 -4.39 9.55 -23.11
N GLY A 930 -3.17 9.01 -23.06
CA GLY A 930 -2.69 8.19 -21.96
C GLY A 930 -1.58 8.88 -21.19
N ALA A 931 -1.65 8.87 -19.86
CA ALA A 931 -0.55 9.33 -19.03
C ALA A 931 -0.46 8.48 -17.75
N TYR A 932 0.68 8.54 -17.09
CA TYR A 932 0.75 7.96 -15.76
C TYR A 932 0.07 8.91 -14.75
N GLU A 933 -0.56 8.35 -13.72
CA GLU A 933 -0.95 9.10 -12.53
C GLU A 933 0.28 9.32 -11.62
N SER A 934 0.06 9.92 -10.45
CA SER A 934 1.04 9.88 -9.33
C SER A 934 2.31 10.70 -9.56
N SER A 935 2.22 11.87 -10.20
CA SER A 935 3.30 12.85 -10.11
C SER A 935 3.51 13.30 -8.67
N ALA A 936 4.76 13.26 -8.19
CA ALA A 936 5.16 13.79 -6.89
C ALA A 936 5.59 15.28 -6.95
N GLU A 937 5.59 15.87 -8.13
CA GLU A 937 5.85 17.29 -8.29
C GLU A 937 4.54 18.04 -8.48
N PHE A 938 4.42 19.14 -7.76
CA PHE A 938 3.35 20.10 -7.90
C PHE A 938 3.98 21.49 -7.99
N ASP A 939 3.86 22.09 -9.16
CA ASP A 939 4.55 23.34 -9.48
C ASP A 939 3.58 24.28 -10.23
N LEU A 940 2.86 25.08 -9.46
CA LEU A 940 1.89 26.03 -9.97
C LEU A 940 2.55 27.26 -10.55
N ILE A 941 2.14 27.61 -11.76
CA ILE A 941 2.45 28.88 -12.41
C ILE A 941 1.18 29.67 -12.68
N GLU A 942 1.24 30.97 -12.47
CA GLU A 942 0.15 31.87 -12.83
C GLU A 942 0.17 32.17 -14.31
N THR A 943 -1.00 32.12 -14.94
CA THR A 943 -1.21 32.49 -16.32
C THR A 943 -2.42 33.42 -16.43
N PRO A 944 -2.62 34.20 -17.50
CA PRO A 944 -3.81 34.98 -17.68
C PRO A 944 -5.13 34.16 -17.66
N GLU A 945 -5.02 32.88 -18.01
CA GLU A 945 -6.16 31.94 -17.98
C GLU A 945 -6.36 31.25 -16.63
N GLY A 946 -5.52 31.54 -15.62
CA GLY A 946 -5.58 30.94 -14.29
C GLY A 946 -4.36 30.12 -13.94
N LEU A 947 -4.49 29.33 -12.89
CA LEU A 947 -3.42 28.45 -12.40
C LEU A 947 -3.21 27.24 -13.31
N VAL A 948 -1.95 26.95 -13.61
CA VAL A 948 -1.53 25.81 -14.42
C VAL A 948 -0.44 25.06 -13.66
N ASP A 949 -0.57 23.74 -13.53
CA ASP A 949 0.49 22.93 -12.95
C ASP A 949 1.50 22.50 -13.99
N ARG A 950 2.78 22.74 -13.74
CA ARG A 950 3.92 22.32 -14.55
C ARG A 950 4.52 21.00 -14.06
N GLY A 951 4.20 20.60 -12.83
CA GLY A 951 4.74 19.41 -12.20
C GLY A 951 4.19 18.08 -12.73
N GLY A 952 3.01 18.09 -13.36
CA GLY A 952 2.41 16.91 -13.97
C GLY A 952 1.29 16.27 -13.11
N CYS A 953 0.66 17.01 -12.21
CA CYS A 953 -0.42 16.53 -11.36
C CYS A 953 -1.74 16.40 -12.14
N LEU A 954 -1.90 15.33 -12.93
CA LEU A 954 -3.09 15.07 -13.74
C LEU A 954 -4.39 14.94 -12.93
N ASN A 955 -4.30 14.67 -11.63
CA ASN A 955 -5.47 14.64 -10.77
C ASN A 955 -6.14 16.01 -10.57
N LEU A 956 -5.53 17.09 -11.01
CA LEU A 956 -6.22 18.37 -11.21
C LEU A 956 -7.34 18.30 -12.27
N LEU A 957 -7.24 17.33 -13.20
CA LEU A 957 -8.16 17.16 -14.32
C LEU A 957 -9.22 16.11 -14.06
N THR A 958 -8.92 15.10 -13.21
CA THR A 958 -9.78 13.96 -13.00
C THR A 958 -10.95 14.30 -12.05
N PRO A 959 -12.15 13.71 -12.27
CA PRO A 959 -13.34 14.06 -11.50
C PRO A 959 -13.33 13.46 -10.10
N GLY A 960 -13.79 14.22 -9.11
CA GLY A 960 -14.05 13.77 -7.75
C GLY A 960 -15.37 13.00 -7.59
N ARG A 961 -16.23 12.98 -8.59
CA ARG A 961 -17.47 12.22 -8.58
C ARG A 961 -17.20 10.74 -8.41
N THR A 962 -17.87 10.11 -7.46
CA THR A 962 -17.80 8.67 -7.21
C THR A 962 -18.55 7.86 -8.26
N MET A 963 -18.32 6.55 -8.31
CA MET A 963 -18.91 5.62 -9.30
C MET A 963 -20.44 5.63 -9.25
N SER A 964 -21.01 5.66 -8.04
CA SER A 964 -22.44 5.86 -7.81
C SER A 964 -22.69 6.53 -6.46
N LYS A 965 -23.92 6.93 -6.20
CA LYS A 965 -24.34 7.50 -4.91
C LYS A 965 -24.13 6.55 -3.71
N THR A 966 -24.05 5.24 -3.98
CA THR A 966 -23.91 4.19 -2.96
C THR A 966 -22.56 3.47 -3.04
N ALA A 967 -21.68 3.90 -3.93
CA ALA A 967 -20.34 3.33 -4.12
C ALA A 967 -19.29 4.44 -4.17
N ASP A 968 -18.53 4.59 -3.10
CA ASP A 968 -17.52 5.62 -2.92
C ASP A 968 -16.21 5.35 -3.72
N GLY A 969 -16.26 4.50 -4.75
CA GLY A 969 -15.16 4.26 -5.67
C GLY A 969 -14.83 5.47 -6.55
N ILE A 970 -13.56 5.70 -6.81
CA ILE A 970 -13.11 6.78 -7.70
C ILE A 970 -13.21 6.38 -9.18
N ALA A 971 -13.40 7.35 -10.06
CA ALA A 971 -13.54 7.14 -11.50
C ALA A 971 -12.62 8.03 -12.33
N PRO A 972 -11.29 8.04 -12.09
CA PRO A 972 -10.36 8.97 -12.75
C PRO A 972 -10.28 8.78 -14.27
N ASN A 973 -10.63 7.60 -14.80
CA ASN A 973 -10.60 7.30 -16.23
C ASN A 973 -11.90 7.69 -16.96
N SER A 974 -12.89 8.23 -16.24
CA SER A 974 -14.04 8.94 -16.81
C SER A 974 -13.74 10.44 -16.82
N CYS A 975 -12.78 10.86 -17.66
CA CYS A 975 -12.26 12.20 -17.70
C CYS A 975 -12.06 12.65 -19.14
N LEU A 976 -12.72 13.74 -19.54
CA LEU A 976 -12.55 14.38 -20.83
C LEU A 976 -11.62 15.60 -20.74
N VAL A 977 -10.76 15.73 -21.74
CA VAL A 977 -9.76 16.81 -21.84
C VAL A 977 -9.62 17.33 -23.27
N GLU A 978 -9.04 18.51 -23.41
CA GLU A 978 -8.44 19.01 -24.64
C GLU A 978 -6.92 19.10 -24.45
N VAL A 979 -6.18 18.91 -25.53
CA VAL A 979 -4.71 19.00 -25.59
C VAL A 979 -4.31 20.00 -26.65
N GLY A 980 -3.75 21.10 -26.23
CA GLY A 980 -3.25 22.15 -27.13
C GLY A 980 -1.74 22.36 -26.98
N LYS A 981 -1.09 22.84 -28.05
CA LYS A 981 0.32 23.19 -27.99
C LYS A 981 0.55 24.33 -27.00
N TRP A 982 1.53 24.18 -26.11
CA TRP A 982 1.93 25.20 -25.15
C TRP A 982 2.97 26.12 -25.77
N ALA A 983 2.57 27.37 -26.07
CA ALA A 983 3.42 28.29 -26.83
C ALA A 983 4.34 29.19 -25.98
N ARG A 984 4.28 29.12 -24.65
CA ARG A 984 5.11 29.97 -23.78
C ARG A 984 6.46 29.34 -23.51
N ALA A 985 7.50 30.16 -23.64
CA ALA A 985 8.83 29.82 -23.15
C ALA A 985 8.79 29.46 -21.67
N PRO A 986 9.57 28.47 -21.19
CA PRO A 986 9.65 28.20 -19.76
C PRO A 986 10.02 29.47 -19.02
N VAL A 987 9.22 29.82 -18.01
CA VAL A 987 9.58 30.89 -17.06
C VAL A 987 10.88 30.43 -16.40
N GLN A 988 11.95 31.15 -16.54
CA GLN A 988 13.17 30.90 -15.78
C GLN A 988 12.79 30.96 -14.30
N ALA A 989 13.08 29.87 -13.54
CA ALA A 989 12.91 29.90 -12.11
C ALA A 989 13.78 31.01 -11.52
N ALA A 990 13.17 31.91 -10.77
CA ALA A 990 13.86 32.93 -10.01
C ALA A 990 14.62 32.35 -8.83
#